data_a76fd06411994f6ba5a4ed4f7261ee83
#
_entry.id   a76fd06411994f6ba5a4ed4f7261ee83
#
_cell.length_a   1.000
_cell.length_b   1.000
_cell.length_c   1.000
_cell.angle_alpha   90.00
_cell.angle_beta   90.00
_cell.angle_gamma   90.00
#
_symmetry.space_group_name_H-M   'P 1'
#
loop_
_entity.id
_entity.type
_entity.pdbx_description
1 polymer ?
#
loop_
_entity_poly.entity_id
_entity_poly.type
_entity_poly.pdbx_seq_one_letter_code
_entity_poly.pdbx_strand_id
1 'polypeptide(L)'
;VTILSPYTGEFPDTERESTFQAERLPETRRHARTLFALSALLNIIFLLSDWRFVGTPHFWVAIPARLAVIAGSLLCLALWRGARTFPALERLCFLWQAITAIGVALLVSSRSDIALFVLVMLPLVFYLVVPTSFRGNVGGGLACAIAMLAGYLAPAPHSQTAIGMILAMLILHCGMWIAITRHNRLQRQEWTAGQLAQAAQAAQANSLDAMERMFMAVPIPLLVTRHDGSILRLNRAAQDAFAPAGDVALAHVEQTYVDLPVRNQLFKLLQREAQVDNFECRMRRADGHIRDTLLSSRPIVVNGVPCIVTSVVDITERKEAELHLERLAMTDALTGLANRAHFMAAVTQATTGPASRLVDAAQSAILLIDLDEFKRVNDTAGHDAGDALLCAVADRLRHALRPGDLVARMGGDEFAVLLTRLPDVDALMPILARITEHLHAPLSFRGRPIEARVSIGVALFPDHGGDVTALVKHADIALYHAKNTGRGRATLFEPALLANWEREATMLDRARHILAQESPCPWYQPKIDLATGALVGFEALFRCPTADGATIMPADIAAAFEHPDLGPAITAQMIDGILADCRRWRDAGLPFGHVAFNVSGADLNDDDFADRLLGRLKDVDLPPSIIELEVTESVFLGRNADRVGRLLQRLSDAGVAIALDDFGTGYASLSHLKQFPIDVIKIDQRFVRDLETDPDDAAIVRTVLNLAYSLGIRTVAEGVENQQQLDYLRAGGCHMAQGYHFSAAIPATDVEALLDQRDQSRQR
;
A
#
# COMPACT_ATOMS: atom_id res chain seq x y z
N VAL A 1 -47.46 18.76 -33.66
CA VAL A 1 -48.67 19.27 -34.36
C VAL A 1 -49.90 18.61 -33.70
N THR A 2 -50.72 19.40 -33.07
CA THR A 2 -51.92 18.89 -32.41
C THR A 2 -52.95 18.58 -33.49
N ILE A 3 -53.21 17.30 -33.75
CA ILE A 3 -54.23 16.89 -34.74
C ILE A 3 -55.59 17.07 -34.10
N LEU A 4 -56.34 18.08 -34.56
CA LEU A 4 -57.74 18.27 -34.21
C LEU A 4 -58.60 17.56 -35.26
N SER A 5 -59.75 17.06 -34.86
CA SER A 5 -60.73 16.48 -35.79
C SER A 5 -61.06 17.46 -36.91
N PRO A 6 -60.95 17.08 -38.18
CA PRO A 6 -61.24 17.97 -39.31
C PRO A 6 -62.72 18.32 -39.41
N TYR A 7 -63.57 17.48 -38.84
CA TYR A 7 -65.07 17.62 -38.95
C TYR A 7 -65.67 18.28 -37.75
N THR A 8 -65.11 18.16 -36.54
CA THR A 8 -65.70 18.69 -35.33
C THR A 8 -64.86 19.83 -34.71
N GLY A 9 -63.56 19.89 -35.02
CA GLY A 9 -62.59 20.79 -34.44
C GLY A 9 -62.25 20.46 -32.99
N GLU A 10 -62.64 19.27 -32.48
CA GLU A 10 -62.39 18.77 -31.13
C GLU A 10 -61.15 17.90 -31.13
N PHE A 11 -60.55 17.61 -29.95
CA PHE A 11 -59.48 16.66 -29.82
C PHE A 11 -60.00 15.24 -30.06
N PRO A 12 -59.32 14.42 -30.92
CA PRO A 12 -59.67 13.00 -31.07
C PRO A 12 -59.44 12.20 -29.80
N ASP A 13 -58.47 12.61 -29.00
CA ASP A 13 -58.15 12.02 -27.71
C ASP A 13 -59.18 12.48 -26.65
N THR A 14 -59.89 11.51 -26.12
CA THR A 14 -60.97 11.73 -25.14
C THR A 14 -60.46 12.31 -23.82
N GLU A 15 -59.24 11.92 -23.37
CA GLU A 15 -58.64 12.40 -22.12
C GLU A 15 -58.27 13.90 -22.26
N ARG A 16 -57.64 14.24 -23.36
CA ARG A 16 -57.26 15.62 -23.67
C ARG A 16 -58.48 16.54 -23.89
N GLU A 17 -59.52 16.03 -24.54
CA GLU A 17 -60.78 16.76 -24.69
C GLU A 17 -61.46 16.98 -23.34
N SER A 18 -61.46 15.96 -22.46
CA SER A 18 -62.03 16.09 -21.13
C SER A 18 -61.26 17.09 -20.25
N THR A 19 -59.94 17.16 -20.37
CA THR A 19 -59.08 18.13 -19.66
C THR A 19 -59.40 19.56 -20.15
N PHE A 20 -59.46 19.77 -21.45
CA PHE A 20 -59.84 21.06 -22.03
C PHE A 20 -61.23 21.51 -21.55
N GLN A 21 -62.24 20.63 -21.57
CA GLN A 21 -63.62 20.89 -21.11
C GLN A 21 -63.63 21.17 -19.60
N ALA A 22 -62.83 20.46 -18.80
CA ALA A 22 -62.81 20.69 -17.35
C ALA A 22 -62.20 22.05 -16.99
N GLU A 23 -61.11 22.45 -17.64
CA GLU A 23 -60.49 23.76 -17.41
C GLU A 23 -61.37 24.89 -17.83
N ARG A 24 -62.17 24.74 -18.90
CA ARG A 24 -63.13 25.74 -19.35
C ARG A 24 -64.55 25.69 -18.69
N LEU A 25 -64.81 24.69 -17.90
CA LEU A 25 -66.09 24.47 -17.24
C LEU A 25 -66.60 25.72 -16.48
N PRO A 26 -65.77 26.49 -15.71
CA PRO A 26 -66.23 27.68 -15.02
C PRO A 26 -66.83 28.75 -15.96
N GLU A 27 -66.16 28.95 -17.11
CA GLU A 27 -66.60 29.90 -18.14
C GLU A 27 -67.87 29.40 -18.83
N THR A 28 -67.83 28.13 -19.27
CA THR A 28 -69.03 27.47 -19.88
C THR A 28 -70.23 27.48 -18.98
N ARG A 29 -70.10 27.27 -17.69
CA ARG A 29 -71.19 27.38 -16.69
C ARG A 29 -71.71 28.78 -16.59
N ARG A 30 -70.85 29.81 -16.65
CA ARG A 30 -71.25 31.19 -16.62
C ARG A 30 -72.13 31.54 -17.84
N HIS A 31 -71.70 31.11 -19.05
CA HIS A 31 -72.44 31.29 -20.29
C HIS A 31 -73.79 30.58 -20.27
N ALA A 32 -73.87 29.33 -19.83
CA ALA A 32 -75.11 28.57 -19.70
C ALA A 32 -76.10 29.28 -18.75
N ARG A 33 -75.63 29.76 -17.60
CA ARG A 33 -76.47 30.53 -16.66
C ARG A 33 -77.06 31.78 -17.31
N THR A 34 -76.24 32.54 -18.03
CA THR A 34 -76.69 33.78 -18.73
C THR A 34 -77.71 33.46 -19.80
N LEU A 35 -77.46 32.35 -20.56
CA LEU A 35 -78.45 31.90 -21.58
C LEU A 35 -79.79 31.53 -21.00
N PHE A 36 -79.84 30.73 -19.92
CA PHE A 36 -81.12 30.36 -19.27
C PHE A 36 -81.84 31.57 -18.71
N ALA A 37 -81.14 32.51 -18.06
CA ALA A 37 -81.74 33.73 -17.54
C ALA A 37 -82.26 34.63 -18.64
N LEU A 38 -81.52 34.84 -19.71
CA LEU A 38 -81.94 35.65 -20.85
C LEU A 38 -83.13 35.04 -21.59
N SER A 39 -83.12 33.70 -21.76
CA SER A 39 -84.27 32.99 -22.36
C SER A 39 -85.53 33.17 -21.55
N ALA A 40 -85.51 33.03 -20.24
CA ALA A 40 -86.62 33.26 -19.37
C ALA A 40 -87.13 34.71 -19.51
N LEU A 41 -86.21 35.69 -19.42
CA LEU A 41 -86.54 37.12 -19.51
C LEU A 41 -87.20 37.50 -20.86
N LEU A 42 -86.58 37.05 -21.96
CA LEU A 42 -87.08 37.33 -23.30
C LEU A 42 -88.51 36.75 -23.49
N ASN A 43 -88.74 35.49 -23.03
CA ASN A 43 -90.05 34.88 -23.16
C ASN A 43 -91.06 35.53 -22.22
N ILE A 44 -90.70 36.10 -21.08
CA ILE A 44 -91.63 36.96 -20.25
C ILE A 44 -92.01 38.24 -21.01
N ILE A 45 -91.01 38.91 -21.62
CA ILE A 45 -91.29 40.11 -22.41
C ILE A 45 -92.23 39.79 -23.60
N PHE A 46 -91.97 38.72 -24.31
CA PHE A 46 -92.82 38.31 -25.40
C PHE A 46 -94.20 37.82 -24.94
N LEU A 47 -94.31 37.21 -23.77
CA LEU A 47 -95.58 36.84 -23.18
C LEU A 47 -96.50 38.11 -22.97
N LEU A 48 -95.88 39.19 -22.48
CA LEU A 48 -96.57 40.49 -22.35
C LEU A 48 -96.98 41.02 -23.72
N SER A 49 -96.18 40.86 -24.77
CA SER A 49 -96.49 41.28 -26.12
C SER A 49 -97.57 40.43 -26.76
N ASP A 50 -97.61 39.10 -26.46
CA ASP A 50 -98.63 38.20 -27.01
C ASP A 50 -100.01 38.45 -26.42
N TRP A 51 -100.12 39.17 -25.30
CA TRP A 51 -101.43 39.61 -24.71
C TRP A 51 -102.25 40.43 -25.67
N ARG A 52 -101.61 41.08 -26.65
CA ARG A 52 -102.32 41.84 -27.71
C ARG A 52 -103.19 40.99 -28.62
N PHE A 53 -102.96 39.66 -28.63
CA PHE A 53 -103.69 38.71 -29.49
C PHE A 53 -104.83 37.98 -28.74
N VAL A 54 -105.30 38.48 -27.58
CA VAL A 54 -106.40 37.90 -26.80
C VAL A 54 -107.61 37.73 -27.68
N GLY A 55 -108.21 36.54 -27.69
CA GLY A 55 -109.36 36.16 -28.50
C GLY A 55 -109.00 35.55 -29.87
N THR A 56 -107.74 35.52 -30.27
CA THR A 56 -107.28 34.86 -31.49
C THR A 56 -106.82 33.42 -31.24
N PRO A 57 -106.84 32.52 -32.24
CA PRO A 57 -106.28 31.19 -32.11
C PRO A 57 -104.80 31.22 -31.71
N HIS A 58 -104.07 32.24 -32.15
CA HIS A 58 -102.65 32.43 -31.79
C HIS A 58 -102.39 32.55 -30.27
N PHE A 59 -103.31 33.28 -29.59
CA PHE A 59 -103.21 33.50 -28.14
C PHE A 59 -103.19 32.16 -27.35
N TRP A 60 -104.15 31.27 -27.72
CA TRP A 60 -104.31 29.99 -27.05
C TRP A 60 -103.15 29.01 -27.28
N VAL A 61 -102.34 29.20 -28.29
CA VAL A 61 -101.10 28.42 -28.55
C VAL A 61 -99.89 29.13 -27.97
N ALA A 62 -99.78 30.45 -28.07
CA ALA A 62 -98.61 31.20 -27.69
C ALA A 62 -98.45 31.26 -26.17
N ILE A 63 -99.50 31.48 -25.40
CA ILE A 63 -99.38 31.60 -23.94
C ILE A 63 -98.86 30.31 -23.31
N PRO A 64 -99.40 29.11 -23.53
CA PRO A 64 -98.87 27.88 -22.97
C PRO A 64 -97.43 27.60 -23.43
N ALA A 65 -97.08 27.86 -24.70
CA ALA A 65 -95.75 27.66 -25.24
C ALA A 65 -94.73 28.54 -24.56
N ARG A 66 -95.02 29.86 -24.37
CA ARG A 66 -94.19 30.79 -23.66
C ARG A 66 -94.00 30.40 -22.20
N LEU A 67 -95.06 30.06 -21.52
CA LEU A 67 -95.02 29.61 -20.13
C LEU A 67 -94.18 28.35 -19.95
N ALA A 68 -94.27 27.41 -20.91
CA ALA A 68 -93.41 26.19 -20.89
C ALA A 68 -91.93 26.53 -21.03
N VAL A 69 -91.58 27.45 -21.93
CA VAL A 69 -90.15 27.86 -22.13
C VAL A 69 -89.64 28.65 -20.92
N ILE A 70 -90.50 29.53 -20.34
CA ILE A 70 -90.15 30.23 -19.09
C ILE A 70 -89.92 29.26 -17.96
N ALA A 71 -90.87 28.36 -17.72
CA ALA A 71 -90.79 27.36 -16.66
C ALA A 71 -89.53 26.44 -16.86
N GLY A 72 -89.25 25.97 -18.09
CA GLY A 72 -88.08 25.18 -18.43
C GLY A 72 -86.78 25.94 -18.23
N SER A 73 -86.76 27.22 -18.63
CA SER A 73 -85.56 28.04 -18.44
C SER A 73 -85.25 28.31 -16.96
N LEU A 74 -86.34 28.60 -16.17
CA LEU A 74 -86.20 28.76 -14.71
C LEU A 74 -85.77 27.44 -14.00
N LEU A 75 -86.35 26.32 -14.44
CA LEU A 75 -85.92 24.98 -13.95
C LEU A 75 -84.42 24.71 -14.24
N CYS A 76 -83.99 24.98 -15.46
CA CYS A 76 -82.57 24.84 -15.82
C CYS A 76 -81.72 25.81 -14.99
N LEU A 77 -82.12 27.02 -14.72
CA LEU A 77 -81.47 27.98 -13.87
C LEU A 77 -81.38 27.52 -12.40
N ALA A 78 -82.43 26.86 -11.89
CA ALA A 78 -82.44 26.28 -10.53
C ALA A 78 -81.44 25.08 -10.43
N LEU A 79 -81.45 24.20 -11.43
CA LEU A 79 -80.57 23.01 -11.48
C LEU A 79 -79.11 23.32 -11.85
N TRP A 80 -78.85 24.53 -12.38
CA TRP A 80 -77.48 24.94 -12.83
C TRP A 80 -76.39 24.78 -11.77
N ARG A 81 -76.70 25.01 -10.48
CA ARG A 81 -75.75 24.86 -9.39
C ARG A 81 -75.23 23.42 -9.20
N GLY A 82 -76.08 22.46 -9.52
CA GLY A 82 -75.76 21.03 -9.43
C GLY A 82 -74.90 20.51 -10.57
N ALA A 83 -74.77 21.21 -11.68
CA ALA A 83 -74.00 20.82 -12.86
C ALA A 83 -72.52 21.12 -12.66
N ARG A 84 -71.79 20.24 -11.91
CA ARG A 84 -70.39 20.40 -11.58
C ARG A 84 -69.43 19.77 -12.58
N THR A 85 -69.91 19.07 -13.58
CA THR A 85 -69.09 18.44 -14.65
C THR A 85 -69.65 18.90 -16.00
N PHE A 86 -68.79 18.89 -17.04
CA PHE A 86 -69.19 19.26 -18.39
C PHE A 86 -70.34 18.39 -18.91
N PRO A 87 -70.33 17.04 -18.79
CA PRO A 87 -71.52 16.26 -19.21
C PRO A 87 -72.81 16.54 -18.45
N ALA A 88 -72.71 16.94 -17.18
CA ALA A 88 -73.90 17.32 -16.42
C ALA A 88 -74.51 18.67 -16.91
N LEU A 89 -73.61 19.62 -17.22
CA LEU A 89 -73.99 20.91 -17.80
C LEU A 89 -74.60 20.74 -19.20
N GLU A 90 -73.99 19.90 -20.01
CA GLU A 90 -74.46 19.57 -21.37
C GLU A 90 -75.85 18.95 -21.34
N ARG A 91 -76.08 17.98 -20.48
CA ARG A 91 -77.50 17.44 -20.30
C ARG A 91 -78.49 18.50 -19.93
N LEU A 92 -78.11 19.46 -19.11
CA LEU A 92 -79.02 20.56 -18.72
C LEU A 92 -79.26 21.51 -19.90
N CYS A 93 -78.22 21.78 -20.72
CA CYS A 93 -78.40 22.55 -21.96
C CYS A 93 -79.30 21.80 -22.97
N PHE A 94 -79.20 20.50 -23.11
CA PHE A 94 -80.06 19.69 -23.96
C PHE A 94 -81.52 19.74 -23.48
N LEU A 95 -81.81 19.67 -22.18
CA LEU A 95 -83.10 19.79 -21.62
C LEU A 95 -83.70 21.17 -21.98
N TRP A 96 -82.95 22.25 -21.79
CA TRP A 96 -83.36 23.59 -22.16
C TRP A 96 -83.59 23.72 -23.68
N GLN A 97 -82.73 23.19 -24.53
CA GLN A 97 -82.88 23.17 -25.98
C GLN A 97 -84.17 22.46 -26.41
N ALA A 98 -84.42 21.27 -25.83
CA ALA A 98 -85.60 20.48 -26.14
C ALA A 98 -86.91 21.25 -25.76
N ILE A 99 -87.02 21.82 -24.56
CA ILE A 99 -88.19 22.59 -24.10
C ILE A 99 -88.38 23.84 -24.98
N THR A 100 -87.24 24.53 -25.29
CA THR A 100 -87.31 25.76 -26.12
C THR A 100 -87.71 25.43 -27.56
N ALA A 101 -87.13 24.35 -28.13
CA ALA A 101 -87.44 23.92 -29.51
C ALA A 101 -88.99 23.56 -29.65
N ILE A 102 -89.49 22.78 -28.69
CA ILE A 102 -90.91 22.39 -28.68
C ILE A 102 -91.84 23.63 -28.50
N GLY A 103 -91.50 24.48 -27.51
CA GLY A 103 -92.29 25.70 -27.26
C GLY A 103 -92.28 26.63 -28.46
N VAL A 104 -91.20 26.84 -29.10
CA VAL A 104 -91.08 27.67 -30.28
C VAL A 104 -91.69 27.00 -31.52
N ALA A 105 -91.59 25.69 -31.69
CA ALA A 105 -92.28 24.96 -32.75
C ALA A 105 -93.81 25.17 -32.66
N LEU A 106 -94.36 25.12 -31.43
CA LEU A 106 -95.77 25.45 -31.18
C LEU A 106 -96.08 26.90 -31.55
N LEU A 107 -95.23 27.86 -31.22
CA LEU A 107 -95.43 29.27 -31.62
C LEU A 107 -95.43 29.47 -33.11
N VAL A 108 -94.49 28.80 -33.81
CA VAL A 108 -94.34 28.83 -35.28
C VAL A 108 -95.59 28.24 -35.97
N SER A 109 -96.24 27.23 -35.41
CA SER A 109 -97.43 26.61 -35.94
C SER A 109 -98.66 27.59 -36.06
N SER A 110 -98.71 28.65 -35.28
CA SER A 110 -99.71 29.71 -35.35
C SER A 110 -99.54 30.66 -36.55
N ARG A 111 -98.52 30.55 -37.35
CA ARG A 111 -98.16 31.31 -38.57
C ARG A 111 -98.23 32.87 -38.39
N SER A 112 -97.77 33.35 -37.25
CA SER A 112 -97.60 34.80 -37.05
C SER A 112 -96.47 35.33 -37.96
N ASP A 113 -96.49 36.66 -38.25
CA ASP A 113 -95.50 37.32 -39.09
C ASP A 113 -94.07 37.19 -38.60
N ILE A 114 -93.89 36.92 -37.32
CA ILE A 114 -92.57 36.69 -36.70
C ILE A 114 -92.14 35.25 -36.83
N ALA A 115 -93.04 34.31 -37.16
CA ALA A 115 -92.72 32.87 -37.20
C ALA A 115 -91.52 32.52 -38.12
N LEU A 116 -91.48 33.17 -39.29
CA LEU A 116 -90.43 32.96 -40.27
C LEU A 116 -89.03 33.42 -39.76
N PHE A 117 -88.99 34.56 -39.05
CA PHE A 117 -87.78 35.07 -38.47
C PHE A 117 -87.27 34.14 -37.33
N VAL A 118 -88.11 33.67 -36.47
CA VAL A 118 -87.79 32.77 -35.39
C VAL A 118 -87.31 31.41 -35.90
N LEU A 119 -87.92 30.92 -36.99
CA LEU A 119 -87.59 29.68 -37.67
C LEU A 119 -86.07 29.65 -38.08
N VAL A 120 -85.49 30.79 -38.47
CA VAL A 120 -84.10 30.91 -38.88
C VAL A 120 -83.23 31.24 -37.70
N MET A 121 -83.63 32.10 -36.80
CA MET A 121 -82.75 32.62 -35.71
C MET A 121 -82.53 31.61 -34.58
N LEU A 122 -83.51 30.81 -34.20
CA LEU A 122 -83.38 29.92 -33.07
C LEU A 122 -82.36 28.76 -33.30
N PRO A 123 -82.36 28.10 -34.46
CA PRO A 123 -81.25 27.16 -34.75
C PRO A 123 -79.85 27.81 -34.68
N LEU A 124 -79.76 29.07 -35.15
CA LEU A 124 -78.47 29.83 -35.07
C LEU A 124 -77.99 29.99 -33.60
N VAL A 125 -79.01 30.32 -32.69
CA VAL A 125 -78.68 30.41 -31.26
C VAL A 125 -78.20 29.07 -30.72
N PHE A 126 -78.77 27.95 -31.12
CA PHE A 126 -78.35 26.61 -30.68
C PHE A 126 -76.96 26.23 -31.14
N TYR A 127 -76.53 26.67 -32.31
CA TYR A 127 -75.21 26.45 -32.84
C TYR A 127 -74.13 27.31 -32.18
N LEU A 128 -74.43 28.61 -31.96
CA LEU A 128 -73.38 29.58 -31.61
C LEU A 128 -73.36 29.95 -30.13
N VAL A 129 -74.51 29.91 -29.46
CA VAL A 129 -74.63 30.45 -28.11
C VAL A 129 -74.71 29.37 -27.04
N VAL A 130 -75.24 28.16 -27.37
CA VAL A 130 -75.38 27.12 -26.41
C VAL A 130 -74.03 26.46 -26.16
N PRO A 131 -73.49 26.44 -24.94
CA PRO A 131 -72.13 25.96 -24.62
C PRO A 131 -72.18 24.45 -24.39
N THR A 132 -72.28 23.68 -25.48
CA THR A 132 -72.25 22.22 -25.46
C THR A 132 -71.13 21.68 -26.39
N SER A 133 -70.96 20.37 -26.42
CA SER A 133 -70.03 19.69 -27.37
C SER A 133 -70.48 19.93 -28.83
N PHE A 134 -69.57 19.69 -29.76
CA PHE A 134 -69.94 19.78 -31.17
C PHE A 134 -71.20 18.97 -31.50
N ARG A 135 -71.22 17.71 -31.03
CA ARG A 135 -72.37 16.81 -31.24
C ARG A 135 -73.64 17.36 -30.61
N GLY A 136 -73.51 17.99 -29.46
CA GLY A 136 -74.60 18.63 -28.74
C GLY A 136 -75.21 19.84 -29.51
N ASN A 137 -74.33 20.72 -29.98
CA ASN A 137 -74.75 21.90 -30.75
C ASN A 137 -75.37 21.53 -32.10
N VAL A 138 -74.74 20.61 -32.82
CA VAL A 138 -75.31 20.18 -34.12
C VAL A 138 -76.55 19.37 -33.94
N GLY A 139 -76.59 18.41 -33.01
CA GLY A 139 -77.83 17.64 -32.70
C GLY A 139 -78.97 18.48 -32.21
N GLY A 140 -78.68 19.38 -31.29
CA GLY A 140 -79.72 20.33 -30.77
C GLY A 140 -80.23 21.29 -31.82
N GLY A 141 -79.34 21.85 -32.62
CA GLY A 141 -79.73 22.76 -33.74
C GLY A 141 -80.55 22.04 -34.80
N LEU A 142 -80.15 20.85 -35.21
CA LEU A 142 -80.88 20.04 -36.20
C LEU A 142 -82.25 19.60 -35.67
N ALA A 143 -82.30 19.11 -34.40
CA ALA A 143 -83.59 18.72 -33.78
C ALA A 143 -84.53 19.92 -33.65
N CYS A 144 -84.00 21.10 -33.26
CA CYS A 144 -84.79 22.35 -33.24
C CYS A 144 -85.33 22.71 -34.64
N ALA A 145 -84.49 22.65 -35.65
CA ALA A 145 -84.90 22.97 -37.02
C ALA A 145 -86.01 22.04 -37.55
N ILE A 146 -85.85 20.72 -37.26
CA ILE A 146 -86.91 19.73 -37.64
C ILE A 146 -88.21 20.00 -36.88
N ALA A 147 -88.16 20.27 -35.57
CA ALA A 147 -89.32 20.54 -34.78
C ALA A 147 -90.04 21.80 -35.26
N MET A 148 -89.29 22.87 -35.55
CA MET A 148 -89.82 24.12 -36.06
C MET A 148 -90.41 24.00 -37.47
N LEU A 149 -89.70 23.25 -38.35
CA LEU A 149 -90.20 23.00 -39.70
C LEU A 149 -91.47 22.16 -39.66
N ALA A 150 -91.53 21.15 -38.80
CA ALA A 150 -92.77 20.34 -38.60
C ALA A 150 -93.91 21.22 -38.03
N GLY A 151 -93.63 22.09 -37.05
CA GLY A 151 -94.66 23.04 -36.53
C GLY A 151 -95.16 24.00 -37.58
N TYR A 152 -94.32 24.48 -38.48
CA TYR A 152 -94.71 25.38 -39.56
C TYR A 152 -95.52 24.70 -40.66
N LEU A 153 -95.18 23.51 -41.04
CA LEU A 153 -95.81 22.77 -42.13
C LEU A 153 -97.05 21.98 -41.70
N ALA A 154 -97.25 21.63 -40.43
CA ALA A 154 -98.36 20.85 -39.94
C ALA A 154 -99.75 21.42 -40.33
N PRO A 155 -99.97 22.71 -40.33
CA PRO A 155 -101.30 23.27 -40.70
C PRO A 155 -101.56 23.32 -42.21
N ALA A 156 -100.55 23.18 -43.11
CA ALA A 156 -100.70 23.18 -44.56
C ALA A 156 -99.48 22.52 -45.22
N PRO A 157 -99.45 21.22 -45.31
CA PRO A 157 -98.28 20.46 -45.73
C PRO A 157 -97.82 20.62 -47.21
N HIS A 158 -98.67 21.18 -48.07
CA HIS A 158 -98.44 21.29 -49.54
C HIS A 158 -98.22 22.74 -49.98
N SER A 159 -97.61 23.60 -49.14
CA SER A 159 -97.29 24.96 -49.58
C SER A 159 -96.06 25.01 -50.49
N GLN A 160 -96.16 25.80 -51.59
CA GLN A 160 -95.01 26.00 -52.51
C GLN A 160 -93.80 26.55 -51.83
N THR A 161 -93.90 27.14 -50.68
CA THR A 161 -92.81 27.68 -49.85
C THR A 161 -92.02 26.59 -49.05
N ALA A 162 -92.63 25.38 -48.92
CA ALA A 162 -91.97 24.30 -48.10
C ALA A 162 -90.59 23.87 -48.63
N ILE A 163 -90.45 23.73 -49.94
CA ILE A 163 -89.17 23.27 -50.57
C ILE A 163 -88.11 24.39 -50.34
N GLY A 164 -88.45 25.64 -50.56
CA GLY A 164 -87.54 26.75 -50.33
C GLY A 164 -87.08 26.86 -48.89
N MET A 165 -87.97 26.63 -47.93
CA MET A 165 -87.63 26.61 -46.52
C MET A 165 -86.69 25.43 -46.09
N ILE A 166 -87.02 24.24 -46.62
CA ILE A 166 -86.13 23.07 -46.37
C ILE A 166 -84.74 23.35 -46.93
N LEU A 167 -84.62 23.88 -48.13
CA LEU A 167 -83.34 24.22 -48.75
C LEU A 167 -82.59 25.30 -47.97
N ALA A 168 -83.31 26.39 -47.56
CA ALA A 168 -82.75 27.46 -46.75
C ALA A 168 -82.20 26.94 -45.43
N MET A 169 -83.00 26.08 -44.74
CA MET A 169 -82.52 25.41 -43.51
C MET A 169 -81.32 24.55 -43.72
N LEU A 170 -81.28 23.78 -44.83
CA LEU A 170 -80.14 22.94 -45.13
C LEU A 170 -78.82 23.75 -45.36
N ILE A 171 -78.92 24.88 -46.10
CA ILE A 171 -77.82 25.79 -46.32
C ILE A 171 -77.38 26.41 -45.00
N LEU A 172 -78.35 26.84 -44.15
CA LEU A 172 -77.99 27.37 -42.82
C LEU A 172 -77.25 26.36 -41.97
N HIS A 173 -77.73 25.11 -41.90
CA HIS A 173 -77.06 24.07 -41.13
C HIS A 173 -75.65 23.72 -41.68
N CYS A 174 -75.45 23.73 -42.97
CA CYS A 174 -74.12 23.55 -43.55
C CYS A 174 -73.13 24.71 -43.18
N GLY A 175 -73.66 25.94 -43.28
CA GLY A 175 -72.92 27.14 -42.87
C GLY A 175 -72.52 27.10 -41.38
N MET A 176 -73.54 26.74 -40.54
CA MET A 176 -73.36 26.66 -39.10
C MET A 176 -72.40 25.50 -38.69
N TRP A 177 -72.44 24.35 -39.39
CA TRP A 177 -71.45 23.28 -39.20
C TRP A 177 -70.04 23.79 -39.39
N ILE A 178 -69.77 24.51 -40.49
CA ILE A 178 -68.41 25.08 -40.77
C ILE A 178 -68.07 26.10 -39.67
N ALA A 179 -68.95 26.95 -39.26
CA ALA A 179 -68.69 27.97 -38.25
C ALA A 179 -68.37 27.39 -36.89
N ILE A 180 -69.15 26.40 -36.41
CA ILE A 180 -68.85 25.76 -35.11
C ILE A 180 -67.56 24.93 -35.15
N THR A 181 -67.30 24.24 -36.25
CA THR A 181 -66.04 23.51 -36.44
C THR A 181 -64.87 24.46 -36.37
N ARG A 182 -64.91 25.59 -37.03
CA ARG A 182 -63.90 26.63 -37.00
C ARG A 182 -63.72 27.23 -35.58
N HIS A 183 -64.80 27.54 -34.92
CA HIS A 183 -64.79 28.06 -33.55
C HIS A 183 -64.10 27.07 -32.56
N ASN A 184 -64.57 25.86 -32.61
CA ASN A 184 -63.98 24.79 -31.77
C ASN A 184 -62.44 24.61 -32.01
N ARG A 185 -62.03 24.65 -33.27
CA ARG A 185 -60.66 24.56 -33.63
C ARG A 185 -59.79 25.73 -33.06
N LEU A 186 -60.26 26.95 -33.19
CA LEU A 186 -59.54 28.11 -32.66
C LEU A 186 -59.41 28.06 -31.15
N GLN A 187 -60.48 27.73 -30.43
CA GLN A 187 -60.43 27.64 -28.97
C GLN A 187 -59.40 26.60 -28.48
N ARG A 188 -59.28 25.44 -29.16
CA ARG A 188 -58.34 24.39 -28.77
C ARG A 188 -56.91 24.72 -29.19
N GLN A 189 -56.73 25.47 -30.26
CA GLN A 189 -55.42 25.99 -30.68
C GLN A 189 -54.88 27.02 -29.68
N GLU A 190 -55.72 27.94 -29.22
CA GLU A 190 -55.33 28.93 -28.18
C GLU A 190 -54.99 28.24 -26.86
N TRP A 191 -55.78 27.25 -26.45
CA TRP A 191 -55.49 26.49 -25.24
C TRP A 191 -54.17 25.74 -25.33
N THR A 192 -53.91 25.06 -26.43
CA THR A 192 -52.62 24.34 -26.63
C THR A 192 -51.44 25.30 -26.69
N ALA A 193 -51.54 26.45 -27.28
CA ALA A 193 -50.47 27.46 -27.31
C ALA A 193 -50.17 27.97 -25.88
N GLY A 194 -51.21 28.20 -25.08
CA GLY A 194 -51.04 28.60 -23.67
C GLY A 194 -50.34 27.55 -22.82
N GLN A 195 -50.70 26.28 -22.97
CA GLN A 195 -50.05 25.16 -22.26
C GLN A 195 -48.57 25.03 -22.65
N LEU A 196 -48.24 25.13 -23.94
CA LEU A 196 -46.85 25.08 -24.41
C LEU A 196 -46.03 26.24 -23.88
N ALA A 197 -46.56 27.46 -23.85
CA ALA A 197 -45.87 28.61 -23.30
C ALA A 197 -45.55 28.45 -21.80
N GLN A 198 -46.54 27.98 -21.02
CA GLN A 198 -46.33 27.70 -19.60
C GLN A 198 -45.31 26.62 -19.35
N ALA A 199 -45.34 25.52 -20.11
CA ALA A 199 -44.36 24.43 -20.01
C ALA A 199 -42.94 24.91 -20.36
N ALA A 200 -42.76 25.72 -21.40
CA ALA A 200 -41.49 26.31 -21.75
C ALA A 200 -40.90 27.21 -20.67
N GLN A 201 -41.78 28.06 -20.08
CA GLN A 201 -41.36 28.94 -19.00
C GLN A 201 -40.98 28.18 -17.72
N ALA A 202 -41.72 27.13 -17.38
CA ALA A 202 -41.42 26.25 -16.25
C ALA A 202 -40.11 25.47 -16.51
N ALA A 203 -39.87 24.98 -17.74
CA ALA A 203 -38.64 24.29 -18.11
C ALA A 203 -37.40 25.22 -18.01
N GLN A 204 -37.56 26.47 -18.44
CA GLN A 204 -36.49 27.48 -18.34
C GLN A 204 -36.18 27.82 -16.86
N ALA A 205 -37.18 28.00 -16.03
CA ALA A 205 -37.00 28.25 -14.59
C ALA A 205 -36.32 27.06 -13.90
N ASN A 206 -36.80 25.85 -14.20
CA ASN A 206 -36.20 24.62 -13.66
C ASN A 206 -34.73 24.42 -14.12
N SER A 207 -34.41 24.78 -15.36
CA SER A 207 -33.05 24.71 -15.89
C SER A 207 -32.10 25.68 -15.17
N LEU A 208 -32.54 26.90 -14.92
CA LEU A 208 -31.74 27.90 -14.18
C LEU A 208 -31.50 27.46 -12.73
N ASP A 209 -32.56 26.97 -12.06
CA ASP A 209 -32.47 26.49 -10.70
C ASP A 209 -31.59 25.21 -10.60
N ALA A 210 -31.67 24.33 -11.60
CA ALA A 210 -30.79 23.15 -11.69
C ALA A 210 -29.33 23.55 -11.89
N MET A 211 -29.02 24.53 -12.74
CA MET A 211 -27.64 25.06 -12.93
C MET A 211 -27.12 25.69 -11.64
N GLU A 212 -27.93 26.45 -10.93
CA GLU A 212 -27.56 27.04 -9.64
C GLU A 212 -27.24 25.95 -8.60
N ARG A 213 -28.12 24.97 -8.47
CA ARG A 213 -27.91 23.85 -7.56
C ARG A 213 -26.65 23.04 -7.92
N MET A 214 -26.41 22.80 -9.22
CA MET A 214 -25.18 22.13 -9.67
C MET A 214 -23.94 22.94 -9.29
N PHE A 215 -23.89 24.23 -9.53
CA PHE A 215 -22.76 25.09 -9.16
C PHE A 215 -22.49 25.04 -7.65
N MET A 216 -23.56 25.15 -6.84
CA MET A 216 -23.43 25.12 -5.37
C MET A 216 -23.08 23.74 -4.82
N ALA A 217 -23.45 22.66 -5.50
CA ALA A 217 -23.22 21.28 -5.07
C ALA A 217 -21.82 20.74 -5.43
N VAL A 218 -21.06 21.42 -6.30
CA VAL A 218 -19.68 20.99 -6.62
C VAL A 218 -18.84 20.98 -5.35
N PRO A 219 -18.22 19.83 -4.96
CA PRO A 219 -17.48 19.71 -3.70
C PRO A 219 -16.11 20.39 -3.73
N ILE A 220 -15.70 20.93 -4.87
CA ILE A 220 -14.44 21.66 -5.05
C ILE A 220 -14.75 23.16 -4.97
N PRO A 221 -14.00 23.97 -4.23
CA PRO A 221 -14.10 25.41 -4.22
C PRO A 221 -14.03 26.00 -5.63
N LEU A 222 -15.11 26.68 -6.06
CA LEU A 222 -15.22 27.40 -7.31
C LEU A 222 -15.46 28.87 -7.05
N LEU A 223 -14.60 29.69 -7.61
CA LEU A 223 -14.68 31.16 -7.55
C LEU A 223 -14.90 31.71 -8.94
N VAL A 224 -15.84 32.62 -9.07
CA VAL A 224 -16.00 33.43 -10.30
C VAL A 224 -15.62 34.86 -9.94
N THR A 225 -14.57 35.35 -10.58
CA THR A 225 -14.02 36.69 -10.31
C THR A 225 -13.99 37.53 -11.56
N ARG A 226 -14.02 38.84 -11.41
CA ARG A 226 -13.66 39.77 -12.50
C ARG A 226 -12.15 39.84 -12.65
N HIS A 227 -11.70 40.48 -13.72
CA HIS A 227 -10.27 40.68 -14.02
C HIS A 227 -9.55 41.53 -12.95
N ASP A 228 -10.26 42.40 -12.27
CA ASP A 228 -9.76 43.21 -11.13
C ASP A 228 -9.59 42.41 -9.85
N GLY A 229 -10.07 41.16 -9.81
CA GLY A 229 -10.05 40.27 -8.65
C GLY A 229 -11.28 40.38 -7.74
N SER A 230 -12.26 41.24 -8.09
CA SER A 230 -13.52 41.27 -7.35
C SER A 230 -14.31 39.97 -7.55
N ILE A 231 -14.84 39.41 -6.48
CA ILE A 231 -15.55 38.15 -6.47
C ILE A 231 -17.01 38.38 -6.86
N LEU A 232 -17.46 37.70 -7.89
CA LEU A 232 -18.85 37.71 -8.34
C LEU A 232 -19.69 36.61 -7.71
N ARG A 233 -19.11 35.40 -7.65
CA ARG A 233 -19.79 34.20 -7.13
C ARG A 233 -18.80 33.24 -6.49
N LEU A 234 -19.30 32.58 -5.46
CA LEU A 234 -18.64 31.47 -4.77
C LEU A 234 -19.64 30.32 -4.68
N ASN A 235 -19.22 29.10 -4.98
CA ASN A 235 -20.00 27.94 -4.62
C ASN A 235 -19.87 27.64 -3.12
N ARG A 236 -20.64 26.68 -2.61
CA ARG A 236 -20.66 26.36 -1.18
C ARG A 236 -19.26 25.96 -0.67
N ALA A 237 -18.55 25.12 -1.37
CA ALA A 237 -17.19 24.70 -1.01
C ALA A 237 -16.21 25.89 -0.92
N ALA A 238 -16.32 26.87 -1.81
CA ALA A 238 -15.51 28.09 -1.77
C ALA A 238 -15.90 29.01 -0.61
N GLN A 239 -17.20 29.10 -0.28
CA GLN A 239 -17.66 29.85 0.89
C GLN A 239 -17.11 29.22 2.19
N ASP A 240 -17.23 27.92 2.35
CA ASP A 240 -16.72 27.18 3.52
C ASP A 240 -15.18 27.27 3.64
N ALA A 241 -14.47 27.34 2.52
CA ALA A 241 -13.01 27.40 2.51
C ALA A 241 -12.46 28.82 2.76
N PHE A 242 -13.07 29.86 2.18
CA PHE A 242 -12.44 31.18 2.07
C PHE A 242 -13.28 32.33 2.66
N ALA A 243 -14.60 32.16 2.87
CA ALA A 243 -15.40 33.21 3.47
C ALA A 243 -15.24 33.21 5.00
N PRO A 244 -14.89 34.33 5.63
CA PRO A 244 -14.78 34.39 7.08
C PRO A 244 -16.16 34.17 7.73
N ALA A 245 -16.17 33.59 8.92
CA ALA A 245 -17.40 33.41 9.70
C ALA A 245 -17.97 34.78 10.10
N GLY A 246 -19.17 35.09 9.63
CA GLY A 246 -19.87 36.34 9.87
C GLY A 246 -20.23 37.09 8.60
N ASP A 247 -20.90 38.25 8.73
CA ASP A 247 -21.42 39.06 7.61
C ASP A 247 -20.33 39.74 6.73
N VAL A 248 -19.07 39.46 6.91
CA VAL A 248 -17.98 40.01 6.09
C VAL A 248 -17.83 39.18 4.83
N ALA A 249 -18.44 39.64 3.75
CA ALA A 249 -18.29 39.03 2.45
C ALA A 249 -16.82 39.10 1.98
N LEU A 250 -16.26 37.98 1.55
CA LEU A 250 -14.97 37.96 0.83
C LEU A 250 -15.16 38.76 -0.48
N ALA A 251 -14.71 40.02 -0.49
CA ALA A 251 -14.93 40.95 -1.61
C ALA A 251 -13.91 40.76 -2.73
N HIS A 252 -12.69 40.35 -2.38
CA HIS A 252 -11.54 40.34 -3.30
C HIS A 252 -10.69 39.08 -3.11
N VAL A 253 -10.41 38.41 -4.20
CA VAL A 253 -9.66 37.14 -4.18
C VAL A 253 -8.20 37.30 -3.71
N GLU A 254 -7.64 38.49 -3.73
CA GLU A 254 -6.28 38.77 -3.25
C GLU A 254 -6.09 38.46 -1.76
N GLN A 255 -7.16 38.54 -0.99
CA GLN A 255 -7.14 38.24 0.46
C GLN A 255 -6.85 36.76 0.74
N THR A 256 -7.05 35.89 -0.24
CA THR A 256 -6.83 34.45 -0.12
C THR A 256 -5.39 34.03 -0.55
N TYR A 257 -4.64 34.87 -1.25
CA TYR A 257 -3.27 34.55 -1.63
C TYR A 257 -2.28 34.89 -0.52
N VAL A 258 -1.33 33.98 -0.29
CA VAL A 258 -0.20 34.24 0.64
C VAL A 258 0.84 35.15 -0.04
N ASP A 259 1.12 34.89 -1.31
CA ASP A 259 2.09 35.64 -2.11
C ASP A 259 1.40 36.31 -3.30
N LEU A 260 1.25 37.63 -3.27
CA LEU A 260 0.65 38.43 -4.35
C LEU A 260 1.44 38.35 -5.69
N PRO A 261 2.77 38.32 -5.73
CA PRO A 261 3.52 38.07 -6.94
C PRO A 261 3.13 36.81 -7.69
N VAL A 262 2.82 35.71 -6.98
CA VAL A 262 2.38 34.45 -7.56
C VAL A 262 1.03 34.58 -8.26
N ARG A 263 0.10 35.36 -7.68
CA ARG A 263 -1.16 35.71 -8.35
C ARG A 263 -0.93 36.46 -9.67
N ASN A 264 -0.03 37.43 -9.64
CA ASN A 264 0.30 38.19 -10.85
C ASN A 264 0.91 37.30 -11.96
N GLN A 265 1.65 36.30 -11.59
CA GLN A 265 2.19 35.30 -12.50
C GLN A 265 1.07 34.45 -13.12
N LEU A 266 0.12 33.95 -12.31
CA LEU A 266 -1.07 33.24 -12.79
C LEU A 266 -1.85 34.09 -13.81
N PHE A 267 -2.03 35.38 -13.52
CA PHE A 267 -2.75 36.30 -14.41
C PHE A 267 -2.05 36.50 -15.73
N LYS A 268 -0.72 36.64 -15.72
CA LYS A 268 0.09 36.76 -16.96
C LYS A 268 0.02 35.47 -17.80
N LEU A 269 -0.02 34.30 -17.16
CA LEU A 269 -0.21 33.03 -17.85
C LEU A 269 -1.58 32.96 -18.51
N LEU A 270 -2.65 33.31 -17.79
CA LEU A 270 -4.02 33.35 -18.33
C LEU A 270 -4.15 34.29 -19.56
N GLN A 271 -3.40 35.38 -19.58
CA GLN A 271 -3.40 36.29 -20.74
C GLN A 271 -2.67 35.69 -21.96
N ARG A 272 -1.72 34.80 -21.76
CA ARG A 272 -0.91 34.18 -22.82
C ARG A 272 -1.55 32.90 -23.37
N GLU A 273 -2.08 32.06 -22.50
CA GLU A 273 -2.46 30.68 -22.83
C GLU A 273 -3.97 30.46 -22.87
N ALA A 274 -4.79 31.48 -22.60
CA ALA A 274 -6.24 31.44 -22.51
C ALA A 274 -6.82 30.48 -21.45
N GLN A 275 -6.03 29.63 -20.85
CA GLN A 275 -6.37 28.80 -19.70
C GLN A 275 -5.10 28.43 -18.92
N VAL A 276 -5.23 28.19 -17.64
CA VAL A 276 -4.15 27.69 -16.78
C VAL A 276 -4.68 26.52 -15.99
N ASP A 277 -3.99 25.40 -16.09
CA ASP A 277 -4.32 24.20 -15.34
C ASP A 277 -3.18 23.84 -14.39
N ASN A 278 -3.53 23.34 -13.22
CA ASN A 278 -2.58 22.80 -12.22
C ASN A 278 -1.51 23.80 -11.74
N PHE A 279 -1.88 25.06 -11.57
CA PHE A 279 -0.97 26.07 -11.05
C PHE A 279 -0.86 25.96 -9.53
N GLU A 280 0.32 25.63 -9.03
CA GLU A 280 0.56 25.49 -7.59
C GLU A 280 0.78 26.85 -6.92
N CYS A 281 0.07 27.09 -5.83
CA CYS A 281 0.30 28.24 -4.97
C CYS A 281 -0.16 27.98 -3.54
N ARG A 282 0.23 28.86 -2.62
CA ARG A 282 -0.24 28.80 -1.24
C ARG A 282 -1.39 29.78 -1.05
N MET A 283 -2.49 29.28 -0.51
CA MET A 283 -3.66 30.09 -0.21
C MET A 283 -3.97 30.08 1.30
N ARG A 284 -4.55 31.18 1.76
CA ARG A 284 -5.01 31.35 3.13
C ARG A 284 -6.51 31.09 3.20
N ARG A 285 -6.90 30.16 4.04
CA ARG A 285 -8.31 29.89 4.34
C ARG A 285 -8.92 30.92 5.27
N ALA A 286 -10.24 30.88 5.44
CA ALA A 286 -10.98 31.75 6.34
C ALA A 286 -10.57 31.60 7.82
N ASP A 287 -10.11 30.42 8.23
CA ASP A 287 -9.59 30.12 9.57
C ASP A 287 -8.14 30.61 9.80
N GLY A 288 -7.53 31.25 8.79
CA GLY A 288 -6.14 31.75 8.83
C GLY A 288 -5.08 30.73 8.47
N HIS A 289 -5.40 29.45 8.35
CA HIS A 289 -4.46 28.40 7.95
C HIS A 289 -4.02 28.55 6.49
N ILE A 290 -2.72 28.35 6.26
CA ILE A 290 -2.13 28.32 4.93
C ILE A 290 -2.19 26.90 4.42
N ARG A 291 -2.64 26.73 3.15
CA ARG A 291 -2.73 25.47 2.45
C ARG A 291 -1.99 25.52 1.13
N ASP A 292 -1.35 24.42 0.76
CA ASP A 292 -0.86 24.20 -0.58
C ASP A 292 -2.03 23.89 -1.48
N THR A 293 -2.19 24.66 -2.56
CA THR A 293 -3.36 24.54 -3.45
C THR A 293 -2.94 24.43 -4.89
N LEU A 294 -3.78 23.75 -5.67
CA LEU A 294 -3.69 23.63 -7.11
C LEU A 294 -4.84 24.40 -7.72
N LEU A 295 -4.52 25.40 -8.53
CA LEU A 295 -5.49 26.25 -9.20
C LEU A 295 -5.64 25.86 -10.67
N SER A 296 -6.90 25.78 -11.13
CA SER A 296 -7.19 25.75 -12.56
C SER A 296 -8.16 26.88 -12.88
N SER A 297 -7.76 27.75 -13.81
CA SER A 297 -8.45 28.99 -14.11
C SER A 297 -8.78 29.10 -15.60
N ARG A 298 -10.01 29.52 -15.91
CA ARG A 298 -10.48 29.72 -17.29
C ARG A 298 -11.29 31.01 -17.41
N PRO A 299 -11.08 31.79 -18.49
CA PRO A 299 -11.92 32.94 -18.77
C PRO A 299 -13.31 32.49 -19.21
N ILE A 300 -14.32 33.19 -18.73
CA ILE A 300 -15.74 33.01 -19.09
C ILE A 300 -16.40 34.38 -19.27
N VAL A 301 -17.56 34.41 -19.90
CA VAL A 301 -18.39 35.61 -19.97
C VAL A 301 -19.67 35.39 -19.20
N VAL A 302 -19.92 36.21 -18.19
CA VAL A 302 -21.15 36.17 -17.38
C VAL A 302 -21.90 37.47 -17.58
N ASN A 303 -23.11 37.40 -18.14
CA ASN A 303 -23.97 38.57 -18.46
C ASN A 303 -23.24 39.68 -19.27
N GLY A 304 -22.40 39.27 -20.24
CA GLY A 304 -21.60 40.20 -21.07
C GLY A 304 -20.37 40.76 -20.37
N VAL A 305 -20.07 40.40 -19.13
CA VAL A 305 -18.87 40.83 -18.40
C VAL A 305 -17.81 39.73 -18.46
N PRO A 306 -16.55 40.05 -18.89
CA PRO A 306 -15.45 39.12 -18.86
C PRO A 306 -15.11 38.74 -17.38
N CYS A 307 -15.06 37.47 -17.10
CA CYS A 307 -14.79 36.89 -15.77
C CYS A 307 -13.80 35.74 -15.87
N ILE A 308 -13.31 35.29 -14.73
CA ILE A 308 -12.46 34.12 -14.59
C ILE A 308 -13.15 33.15 -13.63
N VAL A 309 -13.35 31.91 -14.05
CA VAL A 309 -13.72 30.82 -13.14
C VAL A 309 -12.45 30.10 -12.70
N THR A 310 -12.26 29.96 -11.40
CA THR A 310 -11.12 29.28 -10.82
C THR A 310 -11.61 28.17 -9.89
N SER A 311 -11.09 26.96 -10.08
CA SER A 311 -11.21 25.87 -9.13
C SER A 311 -9.97 25.81 -8.25
N VAL A 312 -10.16 25.48 -6.97
CA VAL A 312 -9.08 25.39 -5.97
C VAL A 312 -9.11 24.00 -5.35
N VAL A 313 -8.04 23.25 -5.49
CA VAL A 313 -7.88 21.93 -4.88
C VAL A 313 -6.81 22.02 -3.80
N ASP A 314 -7.15 21.65 -2.57
CA ASP A 314 -6.19 21.52 -1.46
C ASP A 314 -5.33 20.28 -1.69
N ILE A 315 -4.01 20.45 -1.81
CA ILE A 315 -3.04 19.38 -2.03
C ILE A 315 -2.07 19.23 -0.84
N THR A 316 -2.39 19.84 0.30
CA THR A 316 -1.51 19.85 1.48
C THR A 316 -1.25 18.42 1.97
N GLU A 317 -2.30 17.63 2.19
CA GLU A 317 -2.16 16.23 2.63
C GLU A 317 -1.36 15.37 1.62
N ARG A 318 -1.58 15.61 0.33
CA ARG A 318 -0.82 14.92 -0.71
C ARG A 318 0.67 15.26 -0.64
N LYS A 319 1.03 16.56 -0.52
CA LYS A 319 2.43 16.98 -0.40
C LYS A 319 3.08 16.49 0.88
N GLU A 320 2.37 16.54 2.00
CA GLU A 320 2.85 15.98 3.26
C GLU A 320 3.09 14.47 3.16
N ALA A 321 2.18 13.73 2.49
CA ALA A 321 2.35 12.32 2.24
C ALA A 321 3.52 12.03 1.29
N GLU A 322 3.70 12.80 0.23
CA GLU A 322 4.85 12.70 -0.69
C GLU A 322 6.17 12.91 0.06
N LEU A 323 6.27 13.97 0.87
CA LEU A 323 7.45 14.26 1.69
C LEU A 323 7.67 13.18 2.77
N HIS A 324 6.60 12.64 3.33
CA HIS A 324 6.69 11.55 4.29
C HIS A 324 7.19 10.25 3.64
N LEU A 325 6.66 9.91 2.47
CA LEU A 325 7.13 8.77 1.67
C LEU A 325 8.60 8.93 1.27
N GLU A 326 9.01 10.13 0.87
CA GLU A 326 10.40 10.42 0.53
C GLU A 326 11.33 10.25 1.74
N ARG A 327 10.91 10.71 2.92
CA ARG A 327 11.65 10.45 4.17
C ARG A 327 11.72 8.96 4.49
N LEU A 328 10.61 8.23 4.43
CA LEU A 328 10.60 6.79 4.66
C LEU A 328 11.46 6.02 3.65
N ALA A 329 11.51 6.47 2.41
CA ALA A 329 12.36 5.88 1.38
C ALA A 329 13.85 6.13 1.58
N MET A 330 14.24 7.21 2.28
CA MET A 330 15.63 7.67 2.38
C MET A 330 16.22 7.62 3.79
N THR A 331 15.41 7.42 4.85
CA THR A 331 15.88 7.42 6.23
C THR A 331 15.48 6.17 7.00
N ASP A 332 16.27 5.80 8.00
CA ASP A 332 15.95 4.76 8.98
C ASP A 332 14.99 5.32 10.05
N ALA A 333 13.87 4.64 10.26
CA ALA A 333 12.79 5.10 11.12
C ALA A 333 13.18 5.20 12.63
N LEU A 334 14.11 4.35 13.08
CA LEU A 334 14.54 4.33 14.48
C LEU A 334 15.57 5.43 14.79
N THR A 335 16.60 5.54 13.95
CA THR A 335 17.76 6.40 14.22
C THR A 335 17.70 7.75 13.51
N GLY A 336 16.81 7.89 12.50
CA GLY A 336 16.73 9.08 11.65
C GLY A 336 17.99 9.33 10.80
N LEU A 337 18.89 8.35 10.69
CA LEU A 337 20.01 8.37 9.76
C LEU A 337 19.53 8.08 8.33
N ALA A 338 20.41 8.27 7.34
CA ALA A 338 20.18 7.71 6.02
C ALA A 338 19.96 6.19 6.13
N ASN A 339 19.07 5.64 5.31
CA ASN A 339 18.91 4.20 5.20
C ASN A 339 19.87 3.62 4.14
N ARG A 340 19.85 2.30 3.98
CA ARG A 340 20.68 1.59 3.00
C ARG A 340 20.51 2.12 1.57
N ALA A 341 19.27 2.44 1.15
CA ALA A 341 19.02 2.92 -0.20
C ALA A 341 19.67 4.28 -0.45
N HIS A 342 19.55 5.20 0.50
CA HIS A 342 20.17 6.52 0.43
C HIS A 342 21.70 6.40 0.43
N PHE A 343 22.26 5.55 1.30
CA PHE A 343 23.71 5.31 1.35
C PHE A 343 24.26 4.81 0.02
N MET A 344 23.62 3.79 -0.56
CA MET A 344 24.05 3.21 -1.85
C MET A 344 23.98 4.23 -2.99
N ALA A 345 22.93 5.06 -3.00
CA ALA A 345 22.80 6.15 -3.98
C ALA A 345 23.91 7.20 -3.82
N ALA A 346 24.24 7.57 -2.59
CA ALA A 346 25.30 8.54 -2.31
C ALA A 346 26.70 8.00 -2.70
N VAL A 347 26.98 6.73 -2.41
CA VAL A 347 28.22 6.07 -2.84
C VAL A 347 28.31 6.03 -4.37
N THR A 348 27.19 5.69 -5.04
CA THR A 348 27.13 5.71 -6.51
C THR A 348 27.44 7.10 -7.05
N GLN A 349 26.88 8.13 -6.46
CA GLN A 349 27.15 9.52 -6.86
C GLN A 349 28.61 9.91 -6.63
N ALA A 350 29.20 9.49 -5.50
CA ALA A 350 30.60 9.77 -5.19
C ALA A 350 31.58 9.07 -6.15
N THR A 351 31.23 7.87 -6.63
CA THR A 351 32.09 7.06 -7.54
C THR A 351 31.89 7.41 -9.03
N THR A 352 30.69 7.86 -9.45
CA THR A 352 30.38 8.12 -10.88
C THR A 352 30.21 9.59 -11.22
N GLY A 353 30.15 10.48 -10.25
CA GLY A 353 29.90 11.92 -10.42
C GLY A 353 31.03 12.65 -11.16
N PRO A 354 30.77 13.85 -11.69
CA PRO A 354 31.79 14.64 -12.41
C PRO A 354 33.03 14.95 -11.57
N ALA A 355 32.91 15.01 -10.25
CA ALA A 355 34.01 15.23 -9.32
C ALA A 355 34.99 14.06 -9.23
N SER A 356 34.57 12.83 -9.53
CA SER A 356 35.43 11.64 -9.51
C SER A 356 36.35 11.53 -10.73
N ARG A 357 36.14 12.33 -11.76
CA ARG A 357 36.90 12.33 -13.03
C ARG A 357 38.02 13.35 -13.10
N LEU A 358 38.15 14.20 -12.08
CA LEU A 358 39.27 15.16 -12.02
C LEU A 358 40.50 14.47 -11.53
N VAL A 359 41.65 14.68 -12.20
CA VAL A 359 42.95 14.03 -11.94
C VAL A 359 43.50 14.30 -10.53
N ASP A 360 42.96 15.33 -9.82
CA ASP A 360 43.24 15.66 -8.42
C ASP A 360 42.01 15.32 -7.52
N ALA A 361 41.20 14.31 -7.86
CA ALA A 361 40.03 13.96 -7.07
C ALA A 361 40.46 13.46 -5.70
N ALA A 362 40.02 14.15 -4.66
CA ALA A 362 40.17 13.73 -3.27
C ALA A 362 39.56 12.33 -3.09
N GLN A 363 40.30 11.45 -2.38
CA GLN A 363 39.84 10.10 -2.08
C GLN A 363 38.54 10.12 -1.29
N SER A 364 37.77 9.06 -1.41
CA SER A 364 36.59 8.80 -0.55
C SER A 364 36.78 7.47 0.16
N ALA A 365 36.24 7.33 1.36
CA ALA A 365 36.25 6.08 2.09
C ALA A 365 34.84 5.63 2.46
N ILE A 366 34.62 4.33 2.34
CA ILE A 366 33.44 3.65 2.87
C ILE A 366 33.87 2.92 4.14
N LEU A 367 33.15 3.16 5.23
CA LEU A 367 33.27 2.44 6.48
C LEU A 367 32.00 1.63 6.67
N LEU A 368 32.14 0.34 6.90
CA LEU A 368 31.08 -0.50 7.45
C LEU A 368 31.38 -0.75 8.92
N ILE A 369 30.40 -0.53 9.76
CA ILE A 369 30.51 -0.55 11.22
C ILE A 369 29.47 -1.52 11.76
N ASP A 370 29.88 -2.42 12.64
CA ASP A 370 29.02 -3.40 13.27
C ASP A 370 29.22 -3.35 14.80
N LEU A 371 28.10 -3.43 15.53
CA LEU A 371 28.10 -3.43 16.99
C LEU A 371 28.39 -4.85 17.49
N ASP A 372 29.58 -5.02 18.05
CA ASP A 372 30.00 -6.31 18.60
C ASP A 372 29.06 -6.76 19.72
N GLU A 373 28.56 -7.99 19.62
CA GLU A 373 27.70 -8.65 20.61
C GLU A 373 26.35 -7.92 20.89
N PHE A 374 25.82 -7.16 19.93
CA PHE A 374 24.54 -6.43 20.08
C PHE A 374 23.38 -7.36 20.52
N LYS A 375 23.32 -8.59 19.99
CA LYS A 375 22.34 -9.59 20.40
C LYS A 375 22.34 -9.83 21.91
N ARG A 376 23.54 -9.89 22.54
CA ARG A 376 23.67 -10.07 23.99
C ARG A 376 23.10 -8.89 24.79
N VAL A 377 23.20 -7.66 24.26
CA VAL A 377 22.55 -6.49 24.88
C VAL A 377 21.05 -6.66 24.87
N ASN A 378 20.47 -7.08 23.74
CA ASN A 378 19.05 -7.37 23.64
C ASN A 378 18.61 -8.49 24.59
N ASP A 379 19.34 -9.60 24.62
CA ASP A 379 19.02 -10.76 25.44
C ASP A 379 19.13 -10.47 26.96
N THR A 380 20.03 -9.56 27.35
CA THR A 380 20.30 -9.25 28.78
C THR A 380 19.50 -8.06 29.29
N ALA A 381 19.33 -7.00 28.49
CA ALA A 381 18.73 -5.72 28.90
C ALA A 381 17.42 -5.41 28.18
N GLY A 382 16.97 -6.26 27.24
CA GLY A 382 15.76 -6.11 26.47
C GLY A 382 15.91 -5.26 25.22
N HIS A 383 14.96 -5.39 24.27
CA HIS A 383 14.99 -4.67 22.99
C HIS A 383 14.98 -3.14 23.16
N ASP A 384 14.30 -2.60 24.17
CA ASP A 384 14.32 -1.16 24.45
C ASP A 384 15.76 -0.61 24.71
N ALA A 385 16.61 -1.45 25.35
CA ALA A 385 18.01 -1.08 25.59
C ALA A 385 18.85 -1.14 24.31
N GLY A 386 18.56 -2.13 23.44
CA GLY A 386 19.16 -2.21 22.12
C GLY A 386 18.79 -1.01 21.24
N ASP A 387 17.51 -0.64 21.20
CA ASP A 387 17.06 0.54 20.44
C ASP A 387 17.69 1.84 20.96
N ALA A 388 17.78 2.00 22.29
CA ALA A 388 18.47 3.13 22.89
C ALA A 388 19.96 3.15 22.53
N LEU A 389 20.63 2.00 22.48
CA LEU A 389 22.02 1.88 22.05
C LEU A 389 22.20 2.26 20.58
N LEU A 390 21.33 1.78 19.69
CA LEU A 390 21.36 2.13 18.27
C LEU A 390 21.19 3.63 18.04
N CYS A 391 20.25 4.27 18.76
CA CYS A 391 20.05 5.72 18.71
C CYS A 391 21.28 6.49 19.25
N ALA A 392 21.88 6.02 20.34
CA ALA A 392 23.08 6.64 20.89
C ALA A 392 24.28 6.53 19.94
N VAL A 393 24.47 5.37 19.31
CA VAL A 393 25.52 5.15 18.29
C VAL A 393 25.30 6.08 17.09
N ALA A 394 24.05 6.21 16.62
CA ALA A 394 23.69 7.10 15.52
C ALA A 394 24.06 8.57 15.84
N ASP A 395 23.72 9.04 17.02
CA ASP A 395 24.04 10.41 17.44
C ASP A 395 25.53 10.63 17.62
N ARG A 396 26.26 9.67 18.19
CA ARG A 396 27.71 9.72 18.33
C ARG A 396 28.44 9.75 16.99
N LEU A 397 28.00 8.95 16.02
CA LEU A 397 28.53 8.97 14.66
C LEU A 397 28.31 10.32 13.99
N ARG A 398 27.11 10.92 14.13
CA ARG A 398 26.83 12.27 13.61
C ARG A 398 27.78 13.32 14.21
N HIS A 399 28.05 13.25 15.52
CA HIS A 399 28.93 14.21 16.19
C HIS A 399 30.43 13.97 15.91
N ALA A 400 30.80 12.73 15.61
CA ALA A 400 32.17 12.39 15.27
C ALA A 400 32.58 12.80 13.86
N LEU A 401 31.62 13.18 12.99
CA LEU A 401 31.85 13.43 11.56
C LEU A 401 31.58 14.88 11.20
N ARG A 402 32.14 15.36 10.09
CA ARG A 402 31.96 16.72 9.61
C ARG A 402 30.72 16.85 8.72
N PRO A 403 30.14 18.05 8.56
CA PRO A 403 29.14 18.31 7.54
C PRO A 403 29.66 17.93 6.14
N GLY A 404 28.95 17.08 5.42
CA GLY A 404 29.33 16.56 4.11
C GLY A 404 29.71 15.09 4.09
N ASP A 405 30.04 14.49 5.24
CA ASP A 405 30.14 13.04 5.39
C ASP A 405 28.73 12.48 5.64
N LEU A 406 28.44 11.28 5.14
CA LEU A 406 27.13 10.64 5.27
C LEU A 406 27.22 9.49 6.26
N VAL A 407 26.27 9.48 7.20
CA VAL A 407 26.08 8.36 8.13
C VAL A 407 24.76 7.67 7.80
N ALA A 408 24.79 6.36 7.73
CA ALA A 408 23.62 5.53 7.45
C ALA A 408 23.51 4.35 8.41
N ARG A 409 22.29 3.83 8.59
CA ARG A 409 22.06 2.53 9.18
C ARG A 409 21.65 1.55 8.07
N MET A 410 22.40 0.45 7.96
CA MET A 410 22.20 -0.53 6.89
C MET A 410 21.09 -1.55 7.24
N GLY A 411 20.87 -1.76 8.52
CA GLY A 411 19.87 -2.66 9.11
C GLY A 411 20.42 -3.31 10.38
N GLY A 412 19.55 -3.79 11.26
CA GLY A 412 20.00 -4.43 12.51
C GLY A 412 20.94 -3.54 13.33
N ASP A 413 22.13 -4.03 13.57
CA ASP A 413 23.26 -3.40 14.28
C ASP A 413 24.34 -2.83 13.35
N GLU A 414 24.09 -2.82 12.04
CA GLU A 414 25.03 -2.36 11.04
C GLU A 414 24.85 -0.88 10.69
N PHE A 415 25.95 -0.13 10.72
CA PHE A 415 26.03 1.25 10.28
C PHE A 415 27.03 1.38 9.14
N ALA A 416 26.88 2.45 8.36
CA ALA A 416 27.81 2.79 7.30
C ALA A 416 28.14 4.27 7.32
N VAL A 417 29.37 4.60 6.93
CA VAL A 417 29.85 5.98 6.79
C VAL A 417 30.48 6.14 5.42
N LEU A 418 30.08 7.21 4.72
CA LEU A 418 30.78 7.67 3.52
C LEU A 418 31.55 8.94 3.85
N LEU A 419 32.86 8.83 3.87
CA LEU A 419 33.76 9.97 3.98
C LEU A 419 34.10 10.47 2.58
N THR A 420 33.86 11.75 2.35
CA THR A 420 34.12 12.37 1.06
C THR A 420 35.31 13.33 1.16
N ARG A 421 36.08 13.52 0.08
CA ARG A 421 37.18 14.49 -0.01
C ARG A 421 38.25 14.26 1.09
N LEU A 422 38.73 13.04 1.19
CA LEU A 422 39.92 12.75 1.99
C LEU A 422 41.15 13.25 1.22
N PRO A 423 42.06 14.00 1.88
CA PRO A 423 43.27 14.48 1.20
C PRO A 423 44.24 13.34 0.89
N ASP A 424 44.34 12.37 1.79
CA ASP A 424 45.18 11.19 1.70
C ASP A 424 44.69 10.09 2.65
N VAL A 425 45.34 8.92 2.62
CA VAL A 425 45.01 7.78 3.50
C VAL A 425 45.37 8.07 4.96
N ASP A 426 46.39 8.89 5.22
CA ASP A 426 46.83 9.22 6.58
C ASP A 426 45.78 10.04 7.32
N ALA A 427 44.97 10.82 6.60
CA ALA A 427 43.83 11.58 7.17
C ALA A 427 42.70 10.67 7.68
N LEU A 428 42.68 9.39 7.27
CA LEU A 428 41.66 8.43 7.72
C LEU A 428 41.87 8.00 9.18
N MET A 429 43.14 7.79 9.60
CA MET A 429 43.48 7.25 10.92
C MET A 429 42.95 8.13 12.08
N PRO A 430 43.10 9.47 12.06
CA PRO A 430 42.51 10.35 13.06
C PRO A 430 40.99 10.30 13.11
N ILE A 431 40.34 10.11 11.95
CA ILE A 431 38.87 9.98 11.87
C ILE A 431 38.40 8.67 12.50
N LEU A 432 39.08 7.56 12.19
CA LEU A 432 38.77 6.25 12.77
C LEU A 432 38.98 6.26 14.29
N ALA A 433 40.08 6.85 14.76
CA ALA A 433 40.35 7.00 16.20
C ALA A 433 39.22 7.77 16.90
N ARG A 434 38.83 8.92 16.33
CA ARG A 434 37.72 9.72 16.86
C ARG A 434 36.39 8.98 16.87
N ILE A 435 36.04 8.26 15.78
CA ILE A 435 34.82 7.44 15.72
C ILE A 435 34.87 6.38 16.84
N THR A 436 35.98 5.65 16.95
CA THR A 436 36.14 4.59 17.94
C THR A 436 36.03 5.14 19.37
N GLU A 437 36.71 6.25 19.68
CA GLU A 437 36.63 6.91 20.98
C GLU A 437 35.21 7.32 21.37
N HIS A 438 34.46 7.95 20.43
CA HIS A 438 33.08 8.37 20.69
C HIS A 438 32.16 7.18 20.87
N LEU A 439 32.36 6.09 20.14
CA LEU A 439 31.54 4.90 20.24
C LEU A 439 31.80 4.07 21.50
N HIS A 440 33.04 4.03 22.00
CA HIS A 440 33.39 3.30 23.22
C HIS A 440 32.87 3.96 24.51
N ALA A 441 32.41 5.20 24.46
CA ALA A 441 31.85 5.83 25.64
C ALA A 441 30.63 5.05 26.18
N PRO A 442 30.56 4.71 27.47
CA PRO A 442 29.45 3.93 27.99
C PRO A 442 28.13 4.68 27.84
N LEU A 443 27.05 3.96 27.52
CA LEU A 443 25.67 4.45 27.50
C LEU A 443 25.01 4.13 28.85
N SER A 444 24.41 5.10 29.51
CA SER A 444 23.60 4.85 30.71
C SER A 444 22.14 4.60 30.31
N PHE A 445 21.66 3.38 30.46
CA PHE A 445 20.26 3.01 30.24
C PHE A 445 19.63 2.57 31.56
N ARG A 446 18.61 3.28 32.03
CA ARG A 446 17.91 3.04 33.31
C ARG A 446 18.89 2.89 34.50
N GLY A 447 19.98 3.67 34.50
CA GLY A 447 21.00 3.68 35.58
C GLY A 447 22.02 2.54 35.48
N ARG A 448 22.00 1.74 34.43
CA ARG A 448 23.02 0.71 34.16
C ARG A 448 23.90 1.12 32.98
N PRO A 449 25.22 1.01 33.09
CA PRO A 449 26.12 1.28 31.98
C PRO A 449 26.03 0.11 30.95
N ILE A 450 25.89 0.47 29.67
CA ILE A 450 26.02 -0.44 28.53
C ILE A 450 27.26 -0.02 27.77
N GLU A 451 28.22 -0.92 27.65
CA GLU A 451 29.40 -0.72 26.81
C GLU A 451 29.13 -1.24 25.41
N ALA A 452 29.39 -0.42 24.41
CA ALA A 452 29.37 -0.82 23.01
C ALA A 452 30.81 -0.92 22.51
N ARG A 453 31.14 -2.05 21.89
CA ARG A 453 32.34 -2.18 21.06
C ARG A 453 31.89 -2.26 19.61
N VAL A 454 32.73 -1.77 18.71
CA VAL A 454 32.42 -1.77 17.28
C VAL A 454 33.62 -2.30 16.51
N SER A 455 33.29 -3.12 15.51
CA SER A 455 34.27 -3.53 14.48
C SER A 455 33.99 -2.68 13.23
N ILE A 456 35.04 -2.22 12.57
CA ILE A 456 34.97 -1.33 11.42
C ILE A 456 35.78 -1.91 10.26
N GLY A 457 35.14 -2.08 9.11
CA GLY A 457 35.81 -2.39 7.85
C GLY A 457 35.84 -1.17 6.93
N VAL A 458 36.98 -0.91 6.32
CA VAL A 458 37.22 0.32 5.52
C VAL A 458 37.68 -0.04 4.11
N ALA A 459 37.04 0.60 3.09
CA ALA A 459 37.52 0.55 1.71
C ALA A 459 37.64 1.98 1.13
N LEU A 460 38.69 2.19 0.34
CA LEU A 460 38.98 3.49 -0.29
C LEU A 460 38.61 3.49 -1.77
N PHE A 461 38.03 4.59 -2.22
CA PHE A 461 37.83 4.87 -3.64
C PHE A 461 38.89 5.88 -4.12
N PRO A 462 39.57 5.65 -5.25
CA PRO A 462 39.36 4.54 -6.22
C PRO A 462 40.22 3.27 -5.92
N ASP A 463 41.09 3.28 -4.92
CA ASP A 463 42.18 2.29 -4.75
C ASP A 463 41.66 0.87 -4.50
N HIS A 464 40.54 0.73 -3.78
CA HIS A 464 39.97 -0.57 -3.41
C HIS A 464 38.72 -0.94 -4.21
N GLY A 465 38.46 -0.28 -5.35
CA GLY A 465 37.39 -0.63 -6.27
C GLY A 465 36.88 0.51 -7.13
N GLY A 466 36.49 0.21 -8.36
CA GLY A 466 35.99 1.18 -9.34
C GLY A 466 34.49 1.39 -9.33
N ASP A 467 33.77 0.54 -8.59
CA ASP A 467 32.29 0.63 -8.48
C ASP A 467 31.82 0.37 -7.04
N VAL A 468 30.55 0.69 -6.80
CA VAL A 468 29.92 0.59 -5.47
C VAL A 468 29.92 -0.84 -4.94
N THR A 469 29.68 -1.82 -5.80
CA THR A 469 29.56 -3.22 -5.41
C THR A 469 30.89 -3.76 -4.90
N ALA A 470 31.95 -3.47 -5.62
CA ALA A 470 33.32 -3.85 -5.23
C ALA A 470 33.73 -3.17 -3.91
N LEU A 471 33.50 -1.86 -3.78
CA LEU A 471 33.84 -1.09 -2.58
C LEU A 471 33.11 -1.60 -1.33
N VAL A 472 31.82 -1.83 -1.41
CA VAL A 472 31.03 -2.36 -0.28
C VAL A 472 31.49 -3.79 0.06
N LYS A 473 31.72 -4.66 -0.93
CA LYS A 473 32.27 -6.01 -0.72
C LYS A 473 33.61 -5.95 -0.01
N HIS A 474 34.52 -5.07 -0.42
CA HIS A 474 35.84 -4.96 0.17
C HIS A 474 35.84 -4.39 1.58
N ALA A 475 34.94 -3.41 1.86
CA ALA A 475 34.71 -2.93 3.23
C ALA A 475 34.14 -4.04 4.13
N ASP A 476 33.24 -4.89 3.61
CA ASP A 476 32.64 -6.01 4.34
C ASP A 476 33.70 -7.09 4.65
N ILE A 477 34.57 -7.43 3.71
CA ILE A 477 35.71 -8.35 3.94
C ILE A 477 36.64 -7.82 5.02
N ALA A 478 36.94 -6.51 5.00
CA ALA A 478 37.76 -5.89 6.04
C ALA A 478 37.06 -5.91 7.42
N LEU A 479 35.73 -5.71 7.45
CA LEU A 479 34.92 -5.82 8.67
C LEU A 479 34.91 -7.24 9.21
N TYR A 480 34.75 -8.25 8.35
CA TYR A 480 34.81 -9.65 8.73
C TYR A 480 36.18 -9.99 9.35
N HIS A 481 37.25 -9.50 8.73
CA HIS A 481 38.59 -9.66 9.28
C HIS A 481 38.76 -9.00 10.65
N ALA A 482 38.23 -7.77 10.85
CA ALA A 482 38.24 -7.09 12.14
C ALA A 482 37.52 -7.92 13.22
N LYS A 483 36.40 -8.54 12.89
CA LYS A 483 35.63 -9.41 13.81
C LYS A 483 36.42 -10.67 14.19
N ASN A 484 37.11 -11.31 13.23
CA ASN A 484 37.83 -12.55 13.46
C ASN A 484 39.17 -12.33 14.18
N THR A 485 39.81 -11.17 14.03
CA THR A 485 41.11 -10.87 14.65
C THR A 485 41.02 -10.19 16.02
N GLY A 486 39.86 -10.31 16.71
CA GLY A 486 39.69 -9.90 18.11
C GLY A 486 38.69 -8.80 18.38
N ARG A 487 37.91 -8.35 17.37
CA ARG A 487 36.84 -7.33 17.47
C ARG A 487 37.34 -5.98 18.00
N GLY A 488 36.41 -5.00 18.09
CA GLY A 488 36.71 -3.71 18.67
C GLY A 488 37.79 -2.89 17.96
N ARG A 489 37.98 -3.08 16.67
CA ARG A 489 39.02 -2.46 15.85
C ARG A 489 38.57 -2.06 14.46
N ALA A 490 39.31 -1.16 13.85
CA ALA A 490 39.17 -0.82 12.45
C ALA A 490 40.19 -1.55 11.60
N THR A 491 39.77 -2.09 10.46
CA THR A 491 40.65 -2.76 9.47
C THR A 491 40.46 -2.09 8.12
N LEU A 492 41.56 -1.65 7.53
CA LEU A 492 41.57 -1.18 6.15
C LEU A 492 41.66 -2.40 5.21
N PHE A 493 40.92 -2.39 4.16
CA PHE A 493 40.97 -3.45 3.15
C PHE A 493 42.36 -3.49 2.49
N GLU A 494 42.87 -4.68 2.35
CA GLU A 494 44.06 -4.99 1.57
C GLU A 494 43.75 -6.17 0.64
N PRO A 495 44.35 -6.27 -0.57
CA PRO A 495 44.08 -7.37 -1.49
C PRO A 495 44.31 -8.76 -0.89
N ALA A 496 45.25 -8.86 0.07
CA ALA A 496 45.51 -10.11 0.79
C ALA A 496 44.28 -10.61 1.58
N LEU A 497 43.43 -9.69 2.10
CA LEU A 497 42.22 -10.06 2.82
C LEU A 497 41.18 -10.73 1.90
N LEU A 498 41.06 -10.24 0.66
CA LEU A 498 40.18 -10.86 -0.33
C LEU A 498 40.66 -12.30 -0.65
N ALA A 499 41.97 -12.46 -0.91
CA ALA A 499 42.56 -13.78 -1.21
C ALA A 499 42.36 -14.77 -0.05
N ASN A 500 42.47 -14.29 1.20
CA ASN A 500 42.24 -15.11 2.39
C ASN A 500 40.74 -15.48 2.50
N TRP A 501 39.84 -14.53 2.34
CA TRP A 501 38.38 -14.75 2.38
C TRP A 501 37.91 -15.76 1.30
N GLU A 502 38.42 -15.64 0.06
CA GLU A 502 38.12 -16.57 -1.03
C GLU A 502 38.65 -17.97 -0.73
N ARG A 503 39.83 -18.06 -0.11
CA ARG A 503 40.41 -19.34 0.34
C ARG A 503 39.56 -19.99 1.44
N GLU A 504 39.16 -19.21 2.47
CA GLU A 504 38.27 -19.70 3.54
C GLU A 504 36.94 -20.18 2.98
N ALA A 505 36.31 -19.39 2.09
CA ALA A 505 35.06 -19.77 1.45
C ALA A 505 35.20 -21.10 0.67
N THR A 506 36.30 -21.27 -0.06
CA THR A 506 36.61 -22.51 -0.78
C THR A 506 36.80 -23.71 0.17
N MET A 507 37.49 -23.50 1.31
CA MET A 507 37.63 -24.53 2.33
C MET A 507 36.30 -24.96 2.95
N LEU A 508 35.40 -23.98 3.23
CA LEU A 508 34.08 -24.28 3.79
C LEU A 508 33.21 -25.04 2.79
N ASP A 509 33.19 -24.64 1.53
CA ASP A 509 32.44 -25.34 0.50
C ASP A 509 32.93 -26.77 0.28
N ARG A 510 34.29 -26.97 0.31
CA ARG A 510 34.88 -28.28 0.24
C ARG A 510 34.45 -29.15 1.43
N ALA A 511 34.47 -28.60 2.63
CA ALA A 511 34.04 -29.31 3.84
C ALA A 511 32.57 -29.73 3.78
N ARG A 512 31.66 -28.85 3.28
CA ARG A 512 30.25 -29.20 3.04
C ARG A 512 30.12 -30.38 2.07
N HIS A 513 30.89 -30.35 0.99
CA HIS A 513 30.90 -31.43 0.01
C HIS A 513 31.33 -32.76 0.63
N ILE A 514 32.41 -32.74 1.41
CA ILE A 514 32.94 -33.92 2.14
C ILE A 514 31.85 -34.49 3.04
N LEU A 515 31.22 -33.68 3.87
CA LEU A 515 30.18 -34.14 4.81
C LEU A 515 28.95 -34.72 4.09
N ALA A 516 28.65 -34.26 2.87
CA ALA A 516 27.48 -34.68 2.10
C ALA A 516 27.72 -35.93 1.24
N GLN A 517 28.91 -36.13 0.71
CA GLN A 517 29.17 -37.11 -0.37
C GLN A 517 30.33 -38.07 -0.09
N GLU A 518 31.20 -37.76 0.85
CA GLU A 518 32.42 -38.52 1.13
C GLU A 518 32.39 -38.94 2.62
N SER A 519 33.29 -39.84 2.99
CA SER A 519 33.40 -40.35 4.34
C SER A 519 34.76 -39.98 4.94
N PRO A 520 34.81 -38.89 5.74
CA PRO A 520 36.03 -38.62 6.52
C PRO A 520 36.41 -39.82 7.38
N CYS A 521 37.66 -40.14 7.42
CA CYS A 521 38.13 -41.27 8.21
C CYS A 521 39.39 -40.89 9.01
N PRO A 522 39.57 -41.48 10.19
CA PRO A 522 40.79 -41.29 10.95
C PRO A 522 41.95 -42.08 10.35
N TRP A 523 43.12 -41.41 10.21
CA TRP A 523 44.39 -42.08 10.10
C TRP A 523 45.15 -41.90 11.39
N TYR A 524 46.03 -42.83 11.73
CA TYR A 524 46.58 -42.98 13.06
C TYR A 524 48.09 -42.81 13.05
N GLN A 525 48.60 -41.86 13.83
CA GLN A 525 50.04 -41.68 14.02
C GLN A 525 50.47 -42.24 15.39
N PRO A 526 51.47 -43.11 15.45
CA PRO A 526 51.83 -43.75 16.70
C PRO A 526 52.54 -42.81 17.68
N LYS A 527 52.12 -42.87 18.96
CA LYS A 527 52.78 -42.24 20.12
C LYS A 527 53.66 -43.26 20.82
N ILE A 528 54.99 -42.94 20.97
CA ILE A 528 55.98 -43.85 21.52
C ILE A 528 56.46 -43.33 22.87
N ASP A 529 56.48 -44.17 23.88
CA ASP A 529 57.07 -43.88 25.16
C ASP A 529 58.63 -43.85 25.02
N LEU A 530 59.24 -42.76 25.42
CA LEU A 530 60.68 -42.53 25.20
C LEU A 530 61.60 -43.29 26.15
N ALA A 531 61.10 -43.73 27.29
CA ALA A 531 61.86 -44.54 28.25
C ALA A 531 61.96 -46.00 27.85
N THR A 532 60.82 -46.52 27.32
CA THR A 532 60.72 -47.99 27.03
C THR A 532 60.78 -48.30 25.52
N GLY A 533 60.56 -47.31 24.64
CA GLY A 533 60.34 -47.52 23.21
C GLY A 533 59.06 -48.22 22.86
N ALA A 534 58.14 -48.33 23.82
CA ALA A 534 56.81 -48.98 23.62
C ALA A 534 55.84 -48.06 22.95
N LEU A 535 54.99 -48.64 22.12
CA LEU A 535 53.79 -47.96 21.64
C LEU A 535 52.80 -47.76 22.80
N VAL A 536 52.33 -46.54 23.04
CA VAL A 536 51.39 -46.22 24.13
C VAL A 536 50.02 -45.77 23.63
N GLY A 537 49.96 -45.41 22.35
CA GLY A 537 48.70 -44.97 21.73
C GLY A 537 48.91 -44.42 20.34
N PHE A 538 47.85 -43.79 19.85
CA PHE A 538 47.83 -43.13 18.53
C PHE A 538 47.19 -41.76 18.63
N GLU A 539 47.56 -40.86 17.74
CA GLU A 539 46.79 -39.68 17.41
C GLU A 539 45.97 -39.95 16.15
N ALA A 540 44.64 -39.75 16.23
CA ALA A 540 43.72 -39.86 15.09
C ALA A 540 43.65 -38.53 14.34
N LEU A 541 44.15 -38.52 13.13
CA LEU A 541 44.27 -37.36 12.26
C LEU A 541 43.25 -37.47 11.12
N PHE A 542 42.49 -36.38 10.91
CA PHE A 542 41.51 -36.29 9.81
C PHE A 542 42.16 -36.58 8.46
N ARG A 543 41.55 -37.46 7.67
CA ARG A 543 41.82 -37.70 6.25
C ARG A 543 40.48 -37.95 5.56
N CYS A 544 40.41 -37.57 4.29
CA CYS A 544 39.27 -37.92 3.47
C CYS A 544 39.77 -38.42 2.10
N PRO A 545 39.83 -39.72 1.87
CA PRO A 545 40.13 -40.29 0.56
C PRO A 545 38.99 -39.96 -0.41
N THR A 546 39.34 -39.45 -1.59
CA THR A 546 38.40 -39.10 -2.64
C THR A 546 38.34 -40.21 -3.69
N ALA A 547 37.24 -40.25 -4.45
CA ALA A 547 37.02 -41.30 -5.46
C ALA A 547 38.08 -41.33 -6.59
N ASP A 548 38.77 -40.22 -6.82
CA ASP A 548 39.89 -40.09 -7.78
C ASP A 548 41.26 -40.55 -7.24
N GLY A 549 41.29 -41.02 -6.00
CA GLY A 549 42.50 -41.54 -5.36
C GLY A 549 43.35 -40.49 -4.66
N ALA A 550 42.90 -39.22 -4.60
CA ALA A 550 43.54 -38.19 -3.79
C ALA A 550 43.10 -38.31 -2.32
N THR A 551 43.83 -37.66 -1.40
CA THR A 551 43.43 -37.60 0.00
C THR A 551 43.39 -36.13 0.42
N ILE A 552 42.23 -35.68 0.87
CA ILE A 552 42.03 -34.34 1.43
C ILE A 552 42.65 -34.31 2.83
N MET A 553 43.50 -33.33 3.05
CA MET A 553 44.22 -33.12 4.30
C MET A 553 43.50 -32.07 5.18
N PRO A 554 43.76 -32.03 6.50
CA PRO A 554 43.22 -31.01 7.39
C PRO A 554 43.44 -29.58 6.91
N ALA A 555 44.62 -29.30 6.34
CA ALA A 555 44.96 -27.97 5.81
C ALA A 555 44.05 -27.52 4.65
N ASP A 556 43.45 -28.46 3.90
CA ASP A 556 42.56 -28.16 2.77
C ASP A 556 41.18 -27.67 3.20
N ILE A 557 40.83 -27.89 4.48
CA ILE A 557 39.53 -27.52 5.07
C ILE A 557 39.70 -26.85 6.44
N ALA A 558 40.86 -26.27 6.73
CA ALA A 558 41.21 -25.75 8.05
C ALA A 558 40.15 -24.80 8.63
N ALA A 559 39.58 -23.91 7.81
CA ALA A 559 38.50 -22.99 8.22
C ALA A 559 37.22 -23.70 8.69
N ALA A 560 37.00 -24.94 8.26
CA ALA A 560 35.78 -25.67 8.63
C ALA A 560 35.85 -26.21 10.05
N PHE A 561 37.02 -26.48 10.61
CA PHE A 561 37.16 -26.95 12.01
C PHE A 561 36.70 -25.88 13.03
N GLU A 562 36.93 -24.59 12.71
CA GLU A 562 36.53 -23.48 13.56
C GLU A 562 35.07 -23.00 13.26
N HIS A 563 34.45 -23.53 12.20
CA HIS A 563 33.09 -23.16 11.83
C HIS A 563 32.05 -23.79 12.79
N PRO A 564 31.11 -23.02 13.35
CA PRO A 564 30.19 -23.48 14.42
C PRO A 564 29.37 -24.72 14.06
N ASP A 565 29.02 -24.92 12.79
CA ASP A 565 28.21 -26.05 12.34
C ASP A 565 29.05 -27.18 11.72
N LEU A 566 30.11 -26.83 10.96
CA LEU A 566 30.87 -27.81 10.20
C LEU A 566 31.90 -28.52 11.08
N GLY A 567 32.56 -27.81 11.99
CA GLY A 567 33.52 -28.38 12.93
C GLY A 567 32.90 -29.53 13.74
N PRO A 568 31.82 -29.30 14.50
CA PRO A 568 31.15 -30.37 15.25
C PRO A 568 30.66 -31.53 14.38
N ALA A 569 30.25 -31.26 13.14
CA ALA A 569 29.80 -32.32 12.24
C ALA A 569 30.96 -33.21 11.77
N ILE A 570 32.13 -32.61 11.46
CA ILE A 570 33.36 -33.33 11.11
C ILE A 570 33.85 -34.15 12.33
N THR A 571 33.94 -33.50 13.49
CA THR A 571 34.33 -34.16 14.75
C THR A 571 33.44 -35.34 15.08
N ALA A 572 32.14 -35.23 14.89
CA ALA A 572 31.18 -36.32 15.14
C ALA A 572 31.44 -37.53 14.24
N GLN A 573 31.71 -37.31 12.94
CA GLN A 573 32.08 -38.43 12.02
C GLN A 573 33.42 -39.04 12.34
N MET A 574 34.42 -38.22 12.72
CA MET A 574 35.70 -38.71 13.19
C MET A 574 35.57 -39.59 14.42
N ILE A 575 34.80 -39.15 15.44
CA ILE A 575 34.54 -39.93 16.64
C ILE A 575 33.92 -41.27 16.29
N ASP A 576 32.89 -41.31 15.42
CA ASP A 576 32.27 -42.56 15.01
C ASP A 576 33.23 -43.53 14.35
N GLY A 577 34.13 -43.02 13.48
CA GLY A 577 35.23 -43.80 12.89
C GLY A 577 36.20 -44.32 13.92
N ILE A 578 36.69 -43.46 14.83
CA ILE A 578 37.65 -43.83 15.90
C ILE A 578 37.06 -44.92 16.79
N LEU A 579 35.82 -44.74 17.23
CA LEU A 579 35.18 -45.74 18.14
C LEU A 579 34.95 -47.08 17.45
N ALA A 580 34.58 -47.06 16.15
CA ALA A 580 34.47 -48.28 15.35
C ALA A 580 35.78 -49.04 15.24
N ASP A 581 36.91 -48.32 14.98
CA ASP A 581 38.23 -48.88 14.88
C ASP A 581 38.74 -49.39 16.22
N CYS A 582 38.58 -48.60 17.31
CA CYS A 582 38.96 -49.03 18.66
C CYS A 582 38.23 -50.31 19.10
N ARG A 583 36.92 -50.38 18.78
CA ARG A 583 36.12 -51.60 19.07
C ARG A 583 36.65 -52.81 18.31
N ARG A 584 36.95 -52.64 17.01
CA ARG A 584 37.51 -53.69 16.14
C ARG A 584 38.85 -54.19 16.68
N TRP A 585 39.78 -53.27 17.05
CA TRP A 585 41.09 -53.63 17.62
C TRP A 585 40.96 -54.33 18.99
N ARG A 586 40.07 -53.87 19.87
CA ARG A 586 39.78 -54.55 21.15
C ARG A 586 39.24 -55.95 20.93
N ASP A 587 38.26 -56.12 20.05
CA ASP A 587 37.62 -57.40 19.77
C ASP A 587 38.61 -58.37 19.10
N ALA A 588 39.61 -57.86 18.40
CA ALA A 588 40.79 -58.63 17.92
C ALA A 588 41.88 -58.86 18.95
N GLY A 589 41.74 -58.31 20.17
CA GLY A 589 42.72 -58.47 21.24
C GLY A 589 44.02 -57.72 21.04
N LEU A 590 44.04 -56.68 20.16
CA LEU A 590 45.21 -55.91 19.84
C LEU A 590 45.50 -54.85 20.92
N PRO A 591 46.80 -54.71 21.38
CA PRO A 591 47.17 -53.78 22.45
C PRO A 591 47.43 -52.38 21.86
N PHE A 592 46.44 -51.59 21.49
CA PHE A 592 46.56 -50.30 20.83
C PHE A 592 46.76 -49.11 21.82
N GLY A 593 46.60 -49.31 23.13
CA GLY A 593 46.71 -48.25 24.14
C GLY A 593 45.55 -47.26 24.13
N HIS A 594 45.81 -45.98 23.94
CA HIS A 594 44.78 -44.95 23.85
C HIS A 594 44.80 -44.26 22.46
N VAL A 595 43.67 -43.62 22.12
CA VAL A 595 43.56 -42.84 20.87
C VAL A 595 43.22 -41.40 21.22
N ALA A 596 44.10 -40.51 20.79
CA ALA A 596 43.90 -39.06 20.89
C ALA A 596 43.23 -38.51 19.66
N PHE A 597 42.42 -37.47 19.80
CA PHE A 597 41.87 -36.73 18.68
C PHE A 597 41.64 -35.26 19.03
N ASN A 598 41.69 -34.41 18.03
CA ASN A 598 41.55 -32.97 18.14
C ASN A 598 40.06 -32.57 18.24
N VAL A 599 39.76 -31.57 19.10
CA VAL A 599 38.47 -30.92 19.22
C VAL A 599 38.62 -29.40 19.10
N SER A 600 37.68 -28.79 18.44
CA SER A 600 37.67 -27.36 18.20
C SER A 600 36.94 -26.57 19.32
N GLY A 601 37.12 -25.25 19.32
CA GLY A 601 36.32 -24.36 20.17
C GLY A 601 34.82 -24.46 19.89
N ALA A 602 34.44 -24.80 18.67
CA ALA A 602 33.05 -25.00 18.30
C ALA A 602 32.44 -26.24 19.00
N ASP A 603 33.18 -27.34 19.08
CA ASP A 603 32.75 -28.55 19.80
C ASP A 603 32.56 -28.29 21.29
N LEU A 604 33.48 -27.57 21.90
CA LEU A 604 33.47 -27.28 23.35
C LEU A 604 32.49 -26.19 23.74
N ASN A 605 31.97 -25.45 22.77
CA ASN A 605 30.85 -24.52 22.97
C ASN A 605 29.48 -25.20 22.98
N ASP A 606 29.41 -26.51 22.74
CA ASP A 606 28.19 -27.30 22.87
C ASP A 606 28.11 -27.98 24.25
N ASP A 607 27.11 -27.62 25.04
CA ASP A 607 26.91 -28.16 26.39
C ASP A 607 26.72 -29.68 26.45
N ASP A 608 26.19 -30.25 25.36
CA ASP A 608 25.87 -31.67 25.25
C ASP A 608 27.05 -32.53 24.74
N PHE A 609 28.16 -31.91 24.33
CA PHE A 609 29.29 -32.60 23.74
C PHE A 609 29.80 -33.74 24.67
N ALA A 610 30.02 -33.44 25.94
CA ALA A 610 30.50 -34.45 26.91
C ALA A 610 29.50 -35.63 27.03
N ASP A 611 28.24 -35.36 27.13
CA ASP A 611 27.19 -36.42 27.25
C ASP A 611 27.12 -37.28 26.00
N ARG A 612 27.25 -36.66 24.82
CA ARG A 612 27.27 -37.37 23.54
C ARG A 612 28.48 -38.28 23.41
N LEU A 613 29.66 -37.77 23.75
CA LEU A 613 30.90 -38.55 23.66
C LEU A 613 30.87 -39.75 24.64
N LEU A 614 30.50 -39.53 25.91
CA LEU A 614 30.37 -40.57 26.91
C LEU A 614 29.27 -41.56 26.56
N GLY A 615 28.13 -41.12 26.02
CA GLY A 615 27.10 -41.97 25.52
C GLY A 615 27.57 -42.91 24.40
N ARG A 616 28.27 -42.37 23.37
CA ARG A 616 28.80 -43.15 22.27
C ARG A 616 29.84 -44.18 22.74
N LEU A 617 30.73 -43.82 23.68
CA LEU A 617 31.67 -44.76 24.29
C LEU A 617 30.95 -45.94 24.98
N LYS A 618 29.90 -45.64 25.73
CA LYS A 618 29.06 -46.62 26.37
C LYS A 618 28.34 -47.56 25.40
N ASP A 619 27.83 -46.99 24.29
CA ASP A 619 27.11 -47.76 23.26
C ASP A 619 27.98 -48.79 22.57
N VAL A 620 29.30 -48.51 22.45
CA VAL A 620 30.28 -49.43 21.89
C VAL A 620 31.04 -50.23 22.96
N ASP A 621 30.67 -50.10 24.24
CA ASP A 621 31.27 -50.80 25.40
C ASP A 621 32.81 -50.54 25.53
N LEU A 622 33.24 -49.28 25.28
CA LEU A 622 34.62 -48.85 25.44
C LEU A 622 34.78 -48.03 26.73
N PRO A 623 35.85 -48.22 27.50
CA PRO A 623 36.11 -47.39 28.66
C PRO A 623 36.54 -45.99 28.26
N PRO A 624 36.13 -44.91 28.96
CA PRO A 624 36.54 -43.54 28.63
C PRO A 624 38.06 -43.31 28.61
N SER A 625 38.81 -44.07 29.40
CA SER A 625 40.29 -43.99 29.45
C SER A 625 41.03 -44.39 28.17
N ILE A 626 40.31 -44.94 27.18
CA ILE A 626 40.85 -45.26 25.88
C ILE A 626 40.98 -44.02 24.98
N ILE A 627 40.31 -42.91 25.35
CA ILE A 627 40.26 -41.66 24.63
C ILE A 627 41.14 -40.60 25.33
N GLU A 628 41.92 -39.89 24.55
CA GLU A 628 42.59 -38.66 24.92
C GLU A 628 42.04 -37.51 24.05
N LEU A 629 41.60 -36.42 24.68
CA LEU A 629 41.03 -35.26 23.99
C LEU A 629 42.09 -34.18 23.86
N GLU A 630 42.41 -33.76 22.63
CA GLU A 630 43.39 -32.70 22.36
C GLU A 630 42.67 -31.36 22.15
N VAL A 631 43.10 -30.35 22.93
CA VAL A 631 42.52 -29.00 22.92
C VAL A 631 43.66 -27.98 22.77
N THR A 632 43.47 -26.98 21.91
CA THR A 632 44.43 -25.88 21.73
C THR A 632 44.38 -24.83 22.84
N GLU A 633 45.47 -24.08 23.05
CA GLU A 633 45.55 -22.98 24.03
C GLU A 633 44.41 -21.93 23.85
N SER A 634 44.00 -21.67 22.62
CA SER A 634 43.02 -20.66 22.27
C SER A 634 41.64 -20.85 22.94
N VAL A 635 41.30 -22.08 23.24
CA VAL A 635 40.04 -22.47 23.90
C VAL A 635 39.91 -21.87 25.31
N PHE A 636 41.03 -21.67 26.00
CA PHE A 636 41.11 -21.17 27.38
C PHE A 636 41.13 -19.63 27.45
N LEU A 637 41.32 -18.94 26.33
CA LEU A 637 41.39 -17.48 26.29
C LEU A 637 40.03 -16.82 26.07
N GLY A 638 39.00 -17.58 25.77
CA GLY A 638 37.68 -17.09 25.48
C GLY A 638 36.86 -16.71 26.71
N ARG A 639 35.81 -15.89 26.52
CA ARG A 639 34.85 -15.53 27.59
C ARG A 639 34.11 -16.75 28.16
N ASN A 640 34.16 -17.90 27.47
CA ASN A 640 33.51 -19.14 27.84
C ASN A 640 34.44 -20.11 28.60
N ALA A 641 35.66 -19.67 29.02
CA ALA A 641 36.67 -20.52 29.66
C ALA A 641 36.11 -21.31 30.86
N ASP A 642 35.29 -20.67 31.73
CA ASP A 642 34.69 -21.37 32.88
C ASP A 642 33.69 -22.47 32.43
N ARG A 643 33.01 -22.31 31.33
CA ARG A 643 32.08 -23.30 30.77
C ARG A 643 32.87 -24.47 30.19
N VAL A 644 33.85 -24.17 29.38
CA VAL A 644 34.76 -25.18 28.81
C VAL A 644 35.46 -25.96 29.94
N GLY A 645 35.91 -25.27 30.98
CA GLY A 645 36.53 -25.92 32.16
C GLY A 645 35.61 -26.93 32.83
N ARG A 646 34.34 -26.58 33.00
CA ARG A 646 33.36 -27.56 33.57
C ARG A 646 33.13 -28.76 32.65
N LEU A 647 33.09 -28.56 31.34
CA LEU A 647 32.93 -29.62 30.36
C LEU A 647 34.14 -30.59 30.40
N LEU A 648 35.36 -30.04 30.34
CA LEU A 648 36.60 -30.83 30.43
C LEU A 648 36.69 -31.55 31.76
N GLN A 649 36.30 -30.94 32.90
CA GLN A 649 36.28 -31.59 34.19
C GLN A 649 35.37 -32.83 34.22
N ARG A 650 34.14 -32.69 33.59
CA ARG A 650 33.22 -33.85 33.48
C ARG A 650 33.80 -35.01 32.70
N LEU A 651 34.52 -34.70 31.57
CA LEU A 651 35.19 -35.72 30.78
C LEU A 651 36.39 -36.38 31.55
N SER A 652 37.18 -35.57 32.23
CA SER A 652 38.27 -36.04 33.07
C SER A 652 37.81 -36.90 34.24
N ASP A 653 36.70 -36.48 34.94
CA ASP A 653 36.07 -37.26 36.02
C ASP A 653 35.54 -38.61 35.52
N ALA A 654 35.13 -38.70 34.25
CA ALA A 654 34.72 -39.93 33.60
C ALA A 654 35.91 -40.81 33.16
N GLY A 655 37.12 -40.29 33.20
CA GLY A 655 38.35 -41.01 32.86
C GLY A 655 38.92 -40.73 31.45
N VAL A 656 38.37 -39.70 30.71
CA VAL A 656 38.98 -39.24 29.47
C VAL A 656 40.21 -38.41 29.79
N ALA A 657 41.35 -38.68 29.16
CA ALA A 657 42.55 -37.89 29.34
C ALA A 657 42.46 -36.59 28.52
N ILE A 658 42.95 -35.50 29.05
CA ILE A 658 42.96 -34.17 28.37
C ILE A 658 44.39 -33.76 28.05
N ALA A 659 44.65 -33.53 26.75
CA ALA A 659 45.93 -33.05 26.26
C ALA A 659 45.83 -31.58 25.80
N LEU A 660 46.79 -30.77 26.21
CA LEU A 660 46.92 -29.38 25.73
C LEU A 660 47.85 -29.38 24.52
N ASP A 661 47.28 -29.02 23.38
CA ASP A 661 47.98 -29.02 22.10
C ASP A 661 48.58 -27.65 21.75
N ASP A 662 49.61 -27.66 20.87
CA ASP A 662 50.33 -26.47 20.37
C ASP A 662 50.95 -25.60 21.50
N PHE A 663 51.36 -26.19 22.61
CA PHE A 663 51.80 -25.44 23.78
C PHE A 663 53.07 -24.64 23.52
N GLY A 664 53.07 -23.37 23.86
CA GLY A 664 54.15 -22.40 23.68
C GLY A 664 53.98 -21.44 22.50
N THR A 665 52.93 -21.62 21.69
CA THR A 665 52.65 -20.77 20.53
C THR A 665 51.69 -19.62 20.84
N GLY A 666 50.98 -19.66 21.98
CA GLY A 666 49.93 -18.75 22.36
C GLY A 666 50.23 -18.00 23.68
N TYR A 667 49.16 -17.48 24.27
CA TYR A 667 49.17 -16.68 25.49
C TYR A 667 48.64 -17.46 26.71
N ALA A 668 48.76 -18.81 26.71
CA ALA A 668 48.31 -19.55 27.89
C ALA A 668 49.11 -19.14 29.12
N SER A 669 48.40 -18.66 30.11
CA SER A 669 48.93 -18.33 31.41
C SER A 669 49.18 -19.62 32.22
N LEU A 670 50.24 -19.66 32.99
CA LEU A 670 50.47 -20.75 33.98
C LEU A 670 49.27 -20.99 34.91
N SER A 671 48.39 -19.97 35.08
CA SER A 671 47.14 -20.08 35.82
C SER A 671 46.16 -21.05 35.15
N HIS A 672 46.12 -21.12 33.82
CA HIS A 672 45.24 -22.01 33.08
C HIS A 672 45.61 -23.47 33.26
N LEU A 673 46.92 -23.82 33.21
CA LEU A 673 47.39 -25.19 33.49
C LEU A 673 47.00 -25.69 34.90
N LYS A 674 46.83 -24.78 35.87
CA LYS A 674 46.40 -25.14 37.21
C LYS A 674 44.85 -25.21 37.34
N GLN A 675 44.16 -24.50 36.51
CA GLN A 675 42.69 -24.38 36.58
C GLN A 675 41.98 -25.52 35.86
N PHE A 676 42.57 -26.04 34.78
CA PHE A 676 41.96 -27.08 33.95
C PHE A 676 42.57 -28.45 34.19
N PRO A 677 41.83 -29.56 34.02
CA PRO A 677 42.32 -30.91 34.25
C PRO A 677 43.19 -31.42 33.09
N ILE A 678 44.40 -30.89 32.97
CA ILE A 678 45.36 -31.25 31.90
C ILE A 678 46.25 -32.41 32.35
N ASP A 679 46.18 -33.51 31.59
CA ASP A 679 46.99 -34.72 31.83
C ASP A 679 48.28 -34.77 30.99
N VAL A 680 48.23 -34.10 29.82
CA VAL A 680 49.31 -34.14 28.82
C VAL A 680 49.55 -32.76 28.25
N ILE A 681 50.80 -32.38 28.02
CA ILE A 681 51.21 -31.22 27.24
C ILE A 681 51.91 -31.71 25.97
N LYS A 682 51.44 -31.29 24.81
CA LYS A 682 52.07 -31.56 23.52
C LYS A 682 52.96 -30.37 23.17
N ILE A 683 54.22 -30.65 22.86
CA ILE A 683 55.20 -29.65 22.44
C ILE A 683 55.17 -29.55 20.92
N ASP A 684 54.80 -28.35 20.43
CA ASP A 684 54.59 -28.09 19.01
C ASP A 684 55.86 -28.43 18.19
N GLN A 685 55.62 -29.01 17.01
CA GLN A 685 56.68 -29.40 16.05
C GLN A 685 57.66 -28.26 15.66
N ARG A 686 57.15 -26.97 15.71
CA ARG A 686 58.06 -25.84 15.39
C ARG A 686 59.25 -25.72 16.30
N PHE A 687 59.08 -26.02 17.58
CA PHE A 687 60.16 -26.01 18.56
C PHE A 687 61.00 -27.29 18.52
N VAL A 688 60.38 -28.37 18.05
CA VAL A 688 61.13 -29.70 17.94
C VAL A 688 61.92 -29.74 16.68
N ARG A 689 61.47 -29.13 15.58
CA ARG A 689 62.18 -29.19 14.29
C ARG A 689 63.61 -28.61 14.34
N ASP A 690 63.73 -27.44 14.97
CA ASP A 690 65.03 -26.70 14.96
C ASP A 690 65.79 -26.82 16.28
N LEU A 691 65.47 -27.84 17.11
CA LEU A 691 66.10 -28.14 18.40
C LEU A 691 67.63 -28.18 18.42
N GLU A 692 68.28 -28.57 17.28
CA GLU A 692 69.69 -28.72 17.13
C GLU A 692 70.39 -27.43 16.70
N THR A 693 69.65 -26.56 16.05
CA THR A 693 70.23 -25.39 15.36
C THR A 693 69.82 -24.07 16.03
N ASP A 694 68.69 -24.06 16.73
CA ASP A 694 68.20 -22.88 17.40
C ASP A 694 68.24 -23.02 18.94
N PRO A 695 69.08 -22.24 19.62
CA PRO A 695 69.21 -22.27 21.08
C PRO A 695 67.92 -21.77 21.80
N ASP A 696 67.12 -20.90 21.17
CA ASP A 696 65.93 -20.36 21.75
C ASP A 696 64.83 -21.44 21.78
N ASP A 697 64.67 -22.20 20.69
CA ASP A 697 63.76 -23.33 20.63
C ASP A 697 64.14 -24.43 21.65
N ALA A 698 65.44 -24.74 21.75
CA ALA A 698 65.95 -25.67 22.75
C ALA A 698 65.67 -25.19 24.20
N ALA A 699 65.72 -23.87 24.46
CA ALA A 699 65.41 -23.30 25.77
C ALA A 699 63.92 -23.36 26.06
N ILE A 700 63.06 -23.13 25.06
CA ILE A 700 61.60 -23.25 25.18
C ILE A 700 61.25 -24.70 25.52
N VAL A 701 61.67 -25.66 24.74
CA VAL A 701 61.39 -27.09 24.98
C VAL A 701 61.83 -27.53 26.39
N ARG A 702 63.04 -27.17 26.80
CA ARG A 702 63.54 -27.46 28.16
C ARG A 702 62.66 -26.81 29.24
N THR A 703 62.19 -25.60 29.03
CA THR A 703 61.28 -24.86 29.95
C THR A 703 59.99 -25.59 30.09
N VAL A 704 59.41 -26.02 28.99
CA VAL A 704 58.12 -26.77 28.95
C VAL A 704 58.27 -28.11 29.66
N LEU A 705 59.31 -28.85 29.41
CA LEU A 705 59.56 -30.13 30.07
C LEU A 705 59.71 -29.96 31.59
N ASN A 706 60.50 -28.97 32.06
CA ASN A 706 60.63 -28.65 33.48
C ASN A 706 59.33 -28.24 34.14
N LEU A 707 58.48 -27.44 33.44
CA LEU A 707 57.21 -27.03 33.89
C LEU A 707 56.27 -28.23 34.06
N ALA A 708 56.15 -29.06 33.03
CA ALA A 708 55.31 -30.25 33.04
C ALA A 708 55.75 -31.21 34.17
N TYR A 709 57.02 -31.41 34.34
CA TYR A 709 57.58 -32.22 35.43
C TYR A 709 57.19 -31.67 36.80
N SER A 710 57.30 -30.36 37.02
CA SER A 710 56.90 -29.69 38.27
C SER A 710 55.43 -29.77 38.60
N LEU A 711 54.58 -29.88 37.57
CA LEU A 711 53.14 -29.97 37.70
C LEU A 711 52.63 -31.43 37.72
N GLY A 712 53.52 -32.42 37.47
CA GLY A 712 53.14 -33.83 37.35
C GLY A 712 52.36 -34.17 36.09
N ILE A 713 52.52 -33.33 35.01
CA ILE A 713 51.84 -33.49 33.73
C ILE A 713 52.76 -34.23 32.77
N ARG A 714 52.24 -35.18 32.00
CA ARG A 714 53.03 -35.89 30.97
C ARG A 714 53.28 -35.00 29.75
N THR A 715 54.31 -35.33 28.98
CA THR A 715 54.67 -34.58 27.78
C THR A 715 54.78 -35.47 26.56
N VAL A 716 54.32 -34.94 25.41
CA VAL A 716 54.48 -35.51 24.06
C VAL A 716 55.21 -34.50 23.21
N ALA A 717 56.32 -34.90 22.59
CA ALA A 717 56.98 -34.07 21.58
C ALA A 717 56.48 -34.44 20.17
N GLU A 718 56.07 -33.43 19.41
CA GLU A 718 55.58 -33.62 18.05
C GLU A 718 56.61 -33.37 17.00
N GLY A 719 56.45 -33.96 15.80
CA GLY A 719 57.27 -33.70 14.65
C GLY A 719 58.70 -34.18 14.81
N VAL A 720 58.96 -35.26 15.58
CA VAL A 720 60.27 -35.83 15.68
C VAL A 720 60.61 -36.52 14.35
N GLU A 721 61.65 -36.05 13.68
CA GLU A 721 62.06 -36.53 12.35
C GLU A 721 63.42 -37.34 12.36
N ASN A 722 64.25 -37.13 13.35
CA ASN A 722 65.55 -37.74 13.40
C ASN A 722 65.98 -38.22 14.79
N GLN A 723 67.07 -39.02 14.85
CA GLN A 723 67.59 -39.61 16.08
C GLN A 723 68.14 -38.56 17.06
N GLN A 724 68.70 -37.46 16.58
CA GLN A 724 69.31 -36.43 17.44
C GLN A 724 68.26 -35.69 18.24
N GLN A 725 67.13 -35.30 17.58
CA GLN A 725 65.94 -34.75 18.26
C GLN A 725 65.44 -35.74 19.32
N LEU A 726 65.33 -37.02 18.98
CA LEU A 726 64.87 -38.05 19.89
C LEU A 726 65.77 -38.17 21.15
N ASP A 727 67.10 -38.19 20.95
CA ASP A 727 68.02 -38.28 22.03
C ASP A 727 68.03 -37.05 22.93
N TYR A 728 67.89 -35.86 22.35
CA TYR A 728 67.70 -34.60 23.11
C TYR A 728 66.43 -34.63 24.00
N LEU A 729 65.28 -34.98 23.44
CA LEU A 729 64.04 -35.08 24.15
C LEU A 729 64.05 -36.12 25.27
N ARG A 730 64.67 -37.29 25.01
CA ARG A 730 64.86 -38.34 25.99
C ARG A 730 65.78 -37.89 27.15
N ALA A 731 66.85 -37.21 26.84
CA ALA A 731 67.75 -36.64 27.86
C ALA A 731 67.10 -35.55 28.66
N GLY A 732 66.19 -34.79 28.07
CA GLY A 732 65.40 -33.73 28.70
C GLY A 732 64.19 -34.24 29.57
N GLY A 733 63.95 -35.57 29.58
CA GLY A 733 62.90 -36.19 30.37
C GLY A 733 61.47 -36.07 29.73
N CYS A 734 61.39 -35.91 28.40
CA CYS A 734 60.15 -36.01 27.69
C CYS A 734 59.59 -37.44 27.78
N HIS A 735 58.27 -37.56 28.03
CA HIS A 735 57.63 -38.87 28.28
C HIS A 735 57.33 -39.62 26.98
N MET A 736 56.78 -38.95 26.00
CA MET A 736 56.34 -39.55 24.74
C MET A 736 56.79 -38.71 23.55
N ALA A 737 56.88 -39.33 22.39
CA ALA A 737 57.08 -38.60 21.14
C ALA A 737 56.30 -39.21 19.99
N GLN A 738 56.02 -38.37 19.00
CA GLN A 738 55.47 -38.75 17.71
C GLN A 738 56.09 -37.97 16.57
N GLY A 739 56.13 -38.55 15.37
CA GLY A 739 56.71 -37.90 14.20
C GLY A 739 57.12 -38.90 13.14
N TYR A 740 57.65 -38.37 12.04
CA TYR A 740 58.07 -39.18 10.87
C TYR A 740 59.26 -40.10 11.17
N HIS A 741 60.04 -39.84 12.21
CA HIS A 741 61.02 -40.76 12.68
C HIS A 741 60.43 -42.12 13.03
N PHE A 742 59.20 -42.19 13.54
CA PHE A 742 58.52 -43.42 13.91
C PHE A 742 57.63 -43.95 12.80
N SER A 743 56.69 -43.10 12.35
CA SER A 743 55.78 -43.36 11.24
C SER A 743 55.00 -42.07 10.84
N ALA A 744 54.63 -41.96 9.58
CA ALA A 744 53.56 -41.08 9.18
C ALA A 744 52.22 -41.61 9.73
N ALA A 745 51.19 -40.82 9.67
CA ALA A 745 49.83 -41.31 9.94
C ALA A 745 49.44 -42.38 8.90
N ILE A 746 48.88 -43.47 9.37
CA ILE A 746 48.54 -44.68 8.57
C ILE A 746 47.04 -45.00 8.72
N PRO A 747 46.39 -45.61 7.71
CA PRO A 747 45.01 -46.07 7.80
C PRO A 747 44.84 -47.13 8.90
N ALA A 748 43.60 -47.29 9.38
CA ALA A 748 43.24 -48.25 10.45
C ALA A 748 43.65 -49.71 10.12
N THR A 749 43.61 -50.11 8.85
CA THR A 749 44.06 -51.46 8.38
C THR A 749 45.55 -51.68 8.59
N ASP A 750 46.35 -50.65 8.39
CA ASP A 750 47.80 -50.73 8.55
C ASP A 750 48.22 -50.69 10.05
N VAL A 751 47.37 -50.06 10.91
CA VAL A 751 47.52 -50.13 12.38
C VAL A 751 47.40 -51.56 12.85
N GLU A 752 46.46 -52.33 12.37
CA GLU A 752 46.28 -53.74 12.71
C GLU A 752 47.54 -54.55 12.41
N ALA A 753 48.07 -54.37 11.18
CA ALA A 753 49.36 -55.02 10.78
C ALA A 753 50.54 -54.59 11.65
N LEU A 754 50.58 -53.28 12.04
CA LEU A 754 51.66 -52.76 12.92
C LEU A 754 51.63 -53.38 14.31
N LEU A 755 50.43 -53.55 14.89
CA LEU A 755 50.15 -54.10 16.21
C LEU A 755 50.51 -55.60 16.25
N ASP A 756 50.06 -56.38 15.26
CA ASP A 756 50.39 -57.80 15.13
C ASP A 756 51.88 -58.09 15.04
N GLN A 757 52.64 -57.34 14.25
CA GLN A 757 54.06 -57.48 14.12
C GLN A 757 54.84 -57.21 15.46
N ARG A 758 54.36 -56.21 16.20
CA ARG A 758 54.98 -55.86 17.50
C ARG A 758 54.66 -56.86 18.58
N ASP A 759 53.49 -57.45 18.59
CA ASP A 759 53.09 -58.50 19.54
C ASP A 759 53.93 -59.80 19.31
N GLN A 760 54.11 -60.18 18.07
CA GLN A 760 55.02 -61.29 17.70
C GLN A 760 56.46 -61.03 18.07
N SER A 761 57.00 -59.81 18.00
CA SER A 761 58.35 -59.45 18.39
C SER A 761 58.52 -59.36 19.92
N ARG A 762 57.48 -59.13 20.71
CA ARG A 762 57.47 -59.19 22.20
C ARG A 762 57.44 -60.64 22.74
N GLN A 763 56.82 -61.54 21.98
CA GLN A 763 56.73 -62.96 22.34
C GLN A 763 57.95 -63.79 21.96
N ARG A 764 58.90 -63.24 21.18
CA ARG A 764 60.23 -63.80 20.90
C ARG A 764 61.27 -63.21 21.83
#